data_6d2fe04482eb12ab4877b32858637dd1
#
_entry.id   6d2fe04482eb12ab4877b32858637dd1
#
_cell.length_a   1.000
_cell.length_b   1.000
_cell.length_c   1.000
_cell.angle_alpha   90.00
_cell.angle_beta   90.00
_cell.angle_gamma   90.00
#
_symmetry.space_group_name_H-M   'P 1'
#
loop_
_entity.id
_entity.type
_entity.pdbx_description
1 polymer ?
#
loop_
_entity_poly.entity_id
_entity_poly.type
_entity_poly.pdbx_seq_one_letter_code
_entity_poly.pdbx_strand_id
1 'polypeptide(L)'
;MVRMICRVSIAALAALAAAAPFSRAADEAAADAAPARAVVLDTTGFWRVHNVLKPPVVDADGGLKAVLHAARWLNWETPEPPAGWQQADYDDGGWLRGPALVACRTPYLAQVCLRGKVTVTDPSAVAGLRLSVRYYGGAIAWVNGREVGRAHVAKTSGGDAAMAEGYSREVFVSDKGDLLSWDRRHRMPGGDAGRRVGLRERTLDVEIPATLLRKGVNVVAIEMIRAPYHKVVDEKKTEPAEGRAGYDLNWNTCELRRVQLTADRADGLVPAAVRPSGMQVWNNDLLASDFDLDFGDPSEPLRPVEIVGVRRGAFSGKVVVGSDRPIRGLAAAAGDLEGPGGRIPASAVRIRCAFPWGNEDGSGGLEYNRYPRSASLLEALAESPQAEYPVREKKPGYYDLEPLGQPDPVFGAVVPVWITVTVPEGAKPGTYSGRVTIRAEGETAVHAPVELTVLDWTLPEPADHATWIELMQVPDTTAVEYGLDLWSDRHFEMIDRSLARLGEIGSRVVYVPLICHTNLGNEQSMVRWVDKGDGRYEYDFSVMDRYLDIAERHMGKPRFVVFNVWDVYVGAKAKHGKSARSGEARALAYLKNRGAPLGEGPVVTMVDPATKQATPTELPGYADAESKALWKPLISALIQRMRARGLEGAMLFGVATDSVPTKAEVEFFADLAPGVPWVGHSHHGFTHRAGFKLHGVVPIAYETRVWHTYFSSDPAKPRYGWKNPVLVAEYNRARNLDQLPPTKWRHIAELNITGGQRGIGRIGADNWRTIRDPKGERKGKVADRYPQSSWRNLDLYTSLLAPGPDGPVATARFEFLREGVQECEARISIERALTDDALKAGLGDDLAKRCQEVLNERALYWWTAQTNLQLTGPIYKYATTWRTRAGVAGHYWFIGSGWQRRSRRLYGLASEVAKQLAKS
;
A
#
# COMPACT_ATOMS: atom_id res chain seq x y z
N MET A 1 54.78 -0.49 36.30
CA MET A 1 55.38 0.80 36.70
C MET A 1 54.42 1.90 36.32
N VAL A 2 53.83 2.51 37.37
CA VAL A 2 53.13 3.82 37.43
C VAL A 2 51.93 4.06 36.55
N ARG A 3 50.79 3.85 37.09
CA ARG A 3 49.66 4.68 37.60
C ARG A 3 49.70 6.16 37.18
N MET A 4 48.62 6.63 36.54
CA MET A 4 48.04 7.90 36.97
C MET A 4 46.54 7.96 36.67
N ILE A 5 45.79 8.09 37.75
CA ILE A 5 44.33 8.31 37.85
C ILE A 5 44.13 9.83 37.75
N CYS A 6 43.23 10.30 36.94
CA CYS A 6 42.67 11.65 37.09
C CYS A 6 41.13 11.55 37.27
N ARG A 7 40.74 11.84 38.54
CA ARG A 7 39.38 12.17 38.94
C ARG A 7 39.08 13.59 38.46
N VAL A 8 37.93 13.79 37.82
CA VAL A 8 37.34 15.12 37.66
C VAL A 8 36.09 15.21 38.51
N SER A 9 36.15 16.11 39.44
CA SER A 9 35.10 16.44 40.38
C SER A 9 34.01 17.26 39.74
N ILE A 10 32.74 16.91 40.06
CA ILE A 10 31.57 17.70 39.77
C ILE A 10 31.55 18.91 40.72
N ALA A 11 31.60 20.10 40.16
CA ALA A 11 31.29 21.34 40.88
C ALA A 11 29.95 21.87 40.34
N ALA A 12 28.94 21.81 41.21
CA ALA A 12 27.67 22.48 40.99
C ALA A 12 27.87 23.99 41.13
N LEU A 13 27.68 24.76 40.09
CA LEU A 13 27.50 26.22 40.16
C LEU A 13 26.02 26.52 39.93
N ALA A 14 25.32 26.87 41.02
CA ALA A 14 24.03 27.52 40.99
C ALA A 14 24.21 28.95 40.47
N ALA A 15 23.76 29.22 39.27
CA ALA A 15 23.57 30.57 38.76
C ALA A 15 22.11 30.97 38.97
N LEU A 16 21.84 31.78 40.01
CA LEU A 16 20.64 32.58 40.10
C LEU A 16 20.68 33.61 38.93
N ALA A 17 19.89 33.36 37.88
CA ALA A 17 19.56 34.39 36.93
C ALA A 17 18.19 34.96 37.28
N ALA A 18 18.19 36.26 37.51
CA ALA A 18 17.02 37.05 37.87
C ALA A 18 15.85 36.85 36.89
N ALA A 19 14.72 36.45 37.40
CA ALA A 19 13.44 36.53 36.69
C ALA A 19 13.04 38.01 36.55
N ALA A 20 13.23 38.56 35.36
CA ALA A 20 12.59 39.81 34.97
C ALA A 20 11.16 39.50 34.46
N PRO A 21 10.20 40.35 34.71
CA PRO A 21 8.79 40.03 34.54
C PRO A 21 8.38 40.09 33.08
N PHE A 22 8.26 38.94 32.45
CA PHE A 22 7.54 38.78 31.14
C PHE A 22 6.02 38.71 31.31
N SER A 23 5.47 38.95 32.48
CA SER A 23 4.06 38.82 32.76
C SER A 23 3.21 40.09 32.48
N ARG A 24 3.85 41.21 32.07
CA ARG A 24 3.08 42.46 31.81
C ARG A 24 2.82 42.75 30.34
N ALA A 25 3.53 42.11 29.42
CA ALA A 25 3.29 42.26 27.99
C ALA A 25 2.23 41.25 27.44
N ALA A 26 1.92 40.17 28.19
CA ALA A 26 0.89 39.21 27.80
C ALA A 26 -0.52 39.65 28.21
N ASP A 27 -0.63 40.45 29.26
CA ASP A 27 -1.95 40.94 29.72
C ASP A 27 -2.40 42.22 28.98
N GLU A 28 -1.50 42.98 28.41
CA GLU A 28 -1.88 44.14 27.56
C GLU A 28 -2.15 43.74 26.08
N ALA A 29 -1.68 42.57 25.62
CA ALA A 29 -2.03 42.04 24.31
C ALA A 29 -3.37 41.28 24.27
N ALA A 30 -3.95 41.01 25.42
CA ALA A 30 -5.23 40.31 25.54
C ALA A 30 -6.47 41.23 25.49
N ALA A 31 -6.26 42.57 25.50
CA ALA A 31 -7.37 43.53 25.57
C ALA A 31 -7.92 44.00 24.20
N ASP A 32 -7.30 43.58 23.06
CA ASP A 32 -7.74 43.97 21.70
C ASP A 32 -7.78 42.78 20.73
N ALA A 33 -7.84 41.54 21.20
CA ALA A 33 -8.13 40.41 20.32
C ALA A 33 -9.58 40.46 19.87
N ALA A 34 -9.79 40.79 18.60
CA ALA A 34 -11.10 40.68 17.99
C ALA A 34 -11.69 39.29 18.34
N PRO A 35 -12.99 39.19 18.63
CA PRO A 35 -13.61 37.94 19.03
C PRO A 35 -13.30 36.84 18.03
N ALA A 36 -12.88 35.66 18.53
CA ALA A 36 -12.49 34.55 17.66
C ALA A 36 -13.66 34.17 16.74
N ARG A 37 -13.44 34.25 15.43
CA ARG A 37 -14.45 33.92 14.43
C ARG A 37 -14.82 32.46 14.50
N ALA A 38 -16.08 32.13 14.27
CA ALA A 38 -16.55 30.77 14.18
C ALA A 38 -15.99 30.09 12.92
N VAL A 39 -15.33 28.94 13.06
CA VAL A 39 -14.88 28.13 11.94
C VAL A 39 -16.06 27.28 11.46
N VAL A 40 -16.46 27.46 10.20
CA VAL A 40 -17.59 26.77 9.60
C VAL A 40 -17.14 25.53 8.81
N LEU A 41 -16.06 25.67 8.02
CA LEU A 41 -15.43 24.59 7.28
C LEU A 41 -13.94 24.89 7.17
N ASP A 42 -13.11 23.87 7.26
CA ASP A 42 -11.66 24.05 7.14
C ASP A 42 -10.96 22.90 6.41
N THR A 43 -9.63 22.91 6.45
CA THR A 43 -8.76 21.92 5.80
C THR A 43 -9.02 20.50 6.31
N THR A 44 -9.41 20.32 7.56
CA THR A 44 -9.67 19.01 8.19
C THR A 44 -11.10 18.51 8.02
N GLY A 45 -12.01 19.41 7.64
CA GLY A 45 -13.37 19.05 7.22
C GLY A 45 -13.37 18.17 5.97
N PHE A 46 -14.53 17.62 5.61
CA PHE A 46 -14.63 16.77 4.44
C PHE A 46 -14.97 17.52 3.19
N TRP A 47 -14.25 17.19 2.16
CA TRP A 47 -14.37 17.72 0.83
C TRP A 47 -14.54 16.60 -0.19
N ARG A 48 -15.22 16.91 -1.29
CA ARG A 48 -15.15 16.12 -2.52
C ARG A 48 -14.05 16.70 -3.39
N VAL A 49 -13.14 15.81 -3.84
CA VAL A 49 -11.90 16.22 -4.53
C VAL A 49 -11.81 15.54 -5.88
N HIS A 50 -11.58 16.32 -6.93
CA HIS A 50 -11.26 15.84 -8.27
C HIS A 50 -9.89 16.38 -8.69
N ASN A 51 -9.02 15.49 -9.18
CA ASN A 51 -7.67 15.82 -9.62
C ASN A 51 -7.56 15.64 -11.13
N VAL A 52 -6.95 16.60 -11.80
CA VAL A 52 -6.59 16.51 -13.23
C VAL A 52 -5.08 16.41 -13.36
N LEU A 53 -4.61 15.36 -14.02
CA LEU A 53 -3.19 15.10 -14.25
C LEU A 53 -2.86 15.30 -15.72
N LYS A 54 -1.83 16.12 -15.99
CA LYS A 54 -1.31 16.43 -17.34
C LYS A 54 0.22 16.52 -17.30
N PRO A 55 0.93 16.30 -18.41
CA PRO A 55 2.38 16.51 -18.45
C PRO A 55 2.78 17.87 -17.87
N PRO A 56 3.85 17.96 -17.05
CA PRO A 56 4.33 19.23 -16.50
C PRO A 56 4.65 20.24 -17.60
N VAL A 57 4.53 21.53 -17.28
CA VAL A 57 4.80 22.62 -18.23
C VAL A 57 5.91 23.51 -17.68
N VAL A 58 6.87 23.81 -18.55
CA VAL A 58 7.98 24.75 -18.28
C VAL A 58 7.83 25.96 -19.20
N ASP A 59 8.00 27.14 -18.65
CA ASP A 59 8.18 28.37 -19.44
C ASP A 59 9.58 28.30 -20.09
N ALA A 60 9.64 28.44 -21.40
CA ALA A 60 10.85 28.36 -22.19
C ALA A 60 10.91 29.49 -23.23
N ASP A 61 12.08 29.73 -23.81
CA ASP A 61 12.19 30.72 -24.89
C ASP A 61 11.29 30.28 -26.07
N GLY A 62 10.22 31.01 -26.30
CA GLY A 62 9.22 30.70 -27.32
C GLY A 62 7.86 30.25 -26.78
N GLY A 63 7.67 30.20 -25.46
CA GLY A 63 6.39 29.93 -24.82
C GLY A 63 6.38 28.69 -23.91
N LEU A 64 5.18 28.24 -23.57
CA LEU A 64 5.01 27.10 -22.65
C LEU A 64 5.35 25.78 -23.36
N LYS A 65 6.19 24.97 -22.72
CA LYS A 65 6.64 23.69 -23.22
C LYS A 65 6.27 22.54 -22.29
N ALA A 66 5.57 21.52 -22.80
CA ALA A 66 5.30 20.31 -22.04
C ALA A 66 6.56 19.47 -21.85
N VAL A 67 6.79 19.00 -20.63
CA VAL A 67 7.86 18.05 -20.30
C VAL A 67 7.32 16.64 -20.47
N LEU A 68 7.65 16.04 -21.61
CA LEU A 68 7.11 14.74 -21.99
C LEU A 68 7.98 13.59 -21.50
N HIS A 69 7.32 12.52 -21.12
CA HIS A 69 7.95 11.23 -20.85
C HIS A 69 8.46 10.58 -22.14
N ALA A 70 9.60 9.88 -22.07
CA ALA A 70 10.18 9.17 -23.23
C ALA A 70 9.23 8.09 -23.79
N ALA A 71 8.51 7.37 -22.91
CA ALA A 71 7.40 6.50 -23.30
C ALA A 71 6.16 7.37 -23.58
N ARG A 72 5.93 7.68 -24.86
CA ARG A 72 4.91 8.64 -25.28
C ARG A 72 3.50 8.33 -24.80
N TRP A 73 3.14 7.07 -24.66
CA TRP A 73 1.82 6.64 -24.17
C TRP A 73 1.55 7.02 -22.70
N LEU A 74 2.60 7.36 -21.93
CA LEU A 74 2.48 7.87 -20.56
C LEU A 74 2.19 9.39 -20.49
N ASN A 75 2.19 10.08 -21.62
CA ASN A 75 1.86 11.50 -21.69
C ASN A 75 0.35 11.76 -21.85
N TRP A 76 -0.45 10.81 -21.40
CA TRP A 76 -1.89 10.92 -21.39
C TRP A 76 -2.35 11.97 -20.36
N GLU A 77 -3.42 12.67 -20.71
CA GLU A 77 -4.10 13.61 -19.83
C GLU A 77 -5.37 12.98 -19.25
N THR A 78 -5.55 13.12 -17.96
CA THR A 78 -6.77 12.62 -17.32
C THR A 78 -7.96 13.53 -17.64
N PRO A 79 -9.19 13.00 -17.59
CA PRO A 79 -10.37 13.81 -17.89
C PRO A 79 -10.50 15.05 -17.03
N GLU A 80 -10.95 16.14 -17.66
CA GLU A 80 -11.37 17.36 -16.97
C GLU A 80 -12.60 17.09 -16.06
N PRO A 81 -12.85 17.90 -15.04
CA PRO A 81 -14.08 17.84 -14.28
C PRO A 81 -15.27 18.10 -15.21
N PRO A 82 -16.41 17.39 -15.02
CA PRO A 82 -17.59 17.65 -15.84
C PRO A 82 -18.09 19.09 -15.75
N ALA A 83 -18.65 19.61 -16.84
CA ALA A 83 -19.21 20.96 -16.86
C ALA A 83 -20.26 21.14 -15.75
N GLY A 84 -20.28 22.31 -15.13
CA GLY A 84 -21.22 22.65 -14.07
C GLY A 84 -20.87 22.03 -12.71
N TRP A 85 -19.69 21.47 -12.55
CA TRP A 85 -19.26 20.87 -11.28
C TRP A 85 -19.29 21.85 -10.08
N GLN A 86 -19.26 23.14 -10.32
CA GLN A 86 -19.35 24.19 -9.29
C GLN A 86 -20.79 24.38 -8.77
N GLN A 87 -21.80 23.88 -9.49
CA GLN A 87 -23.19 24.04 -9.14
C GLN A 87 -23.57 23.25 -7.88
N ALA A 88 -24.52 23.75 -7.13
CA ALA A 88 -24.93 23.18 -5.86
C ALA A 88 -25.64 21.81 -6.00
N ASP A 89 -26.28 21.56 -7.12
CA ASP A 89 -27.02 20.33 -7.46
C ASP A 89 -26.18 19.28 -8.22
N TYR A 90 -24.91 19.58 -8.50
CA TYR A 90 -24.00 18.62 -9.13
C TYR A 90 -23.80 17.39 -8.23
N ASP A 91 -23.95 16.19 -8.78
CA ASP A 91 -23.66 14.94 -8.08
C ASP A 91 -22.15 14.65 -8.04
N ASP A 92 -21.55 14.93 -6.88
CA ASP A 92 -20.14 14.70 -6.59
C ASP A 92 -19.86 13.34 -5.90
N GLY A 93 -20.85 12.47 -5.83
CA GLY A 93 -20.74 11.18 -5.13
C GLY A 93 -19.64 10.26 -5.64
N GLY A 94 -19.26 10.39 -6.92
CA GLY A 94 -18.14 9.66 -7.53
C GLY A 94 -16.77 10.32 -7.33
N TRP A 95 -16.68 11.48 -6.68
CA TRP A 95 -15.42 12.14 -6.37
C TRP A 95 -14.79 11.58 -5.10
N LEU A 96 -13.47 11.67 -5.00
CA LEU A 96 -12.77 11.30 -3.78
C LEU A 96 -13.31 12.11 -2.59
N ARG A 97 -13.64 11.42 -1.48
CA ARG A 97 -14.04 12.02 -0.21
C ARG A 97 -12.86 12.03 0.74
N GLY A 98 -12.59 13.14 1.39
CA GLY A 98 -11.55 13.26 2.39
C GLY A 98 -11.29 14.69 2.83
N PRO A 99 -10.35 14.90 3.77
CA PRO A 99 -9.85 16.24 4.08
C PRO A 99 -9.34 16.95 2.83
N ALA A 100 -9.41 18.29 2.82
CA ALA A 100 -9.04 19.08 1.64
C ALA A 100 -7.61 18.83 1.11
N LEU A 101 -6.70 18.32 1.94
CA LEU A 101 -5.33 18.01 1.57
C LEU A 101 -5.15 16.66 0.86
N VAL A 102 -6.21 15.88 0.70
CA VAL A 102 -6.20 14.57 0.03
C VAL A 102 -6.12 14.74 -1.49
N ALA A 103 -5.04 15.32 -1.97
CA ALA A 103 -4.80 15.56 -3.38
C ALA A 103 -3.52 14.88 -3.86
N CYS A 104 -3.41 14.64 -5.16
CA CYS A 104 -2.19 14.12 -5.77
C CYS A 104 -1.01 15.07 -5.54
N ARG A 105 0.15 14.54 -5.17
CA ARG A 105 1.40 15.29 -5.05
C ARG A 105 2.38 14.88 -6.14
N THR A 106 2.22 15.46 -7.30
CA THR A 106 3.02 15.15 -8.48
C THR A 106 3.14 16.40 -9.35
N PRO A 107 4.26 16.63 -10.05
CA PRO A 107 4.36 17.66 -11.08
C PRO A 107 3.33 17.53 -12.22
N TYR A 108 2.72 16.35 -12.36
CA TYR A 108 1.62 16.14 -13.30
C TYR A 108 0.29 16.77 -12.83
N LEU A 109 0.16 17.16 -11.57
CA LEU A 109 -1.06 17.77 -11.07
C LEU A 109 -1.29 19.13 -11.74
N ALA A 110 -2.25 19.15 -12.65
CA ALA A 110 -2.60 20.35 -13.42
C ALA A 110 -3.71 21.18 -12.76
N GLN A 111 -4.64 20.46 -12.09
CA GLN A 111 -5.82 21.10 -11.50
C GLN A 111 -6.32 20.28 -10.31
N VAL A 112 -6.81 20.96 -9.29
CA VAL A 112 -7.54 20.38 -8.17
C VAL A 112 -8.87 21.10 -8.01
N CYS A 113 -9.96 20.35 -8.08
CA CYS A 113 -11.30 20.83 -7.82
C CYS A 113 -11.79 20.31 -6.48
N LEU A 114 -12.19 21.21 -5.62
CA LEU A 114 -12.69 20.93 -4.27
C LEU A 114 -14.14 21.38 -4.16
N ARG A 115 -14.97 20.57 -3.49
CA ARG A 115 -16.34 20.92 -3.14
C ARG A 115 -16.55 20.65 -1.65
N GLY A 116 -16.74 21.70 -0.86
CA GLY A 116 -17.11 21.65 0.55
C GLY A 116 -18.59 21.99 0.73
N LYS A 117 -19.25 21.31 1.65
CA LYS A 117 -20.67 21.50 1.92
C LYS A 117 -20.88 22.15 3.28
N VAL A 118 -21.84 23.07 3.34
CA VAL A 118 -22.20 23.78 4.56
C VAL A 118 -23.73 23.87 4.64
N THR A 119 -24.31 23.47 5.76
CA THR A 119 -25.73 23.60 6.00
C THR A 119 -26.03 24.97 6.61
N VAL A 120 -26.89 25.73 5.96
CA VAL A 120 -27.42 27.03 6.42
C VAL A 120 -28.84 26.82 6.91
N THR A 121 -29.08 27.13 8.17
CA THR A 121 -30.40 27.03 8.79
C THR A 121 -31.21 28.31 8.61
N ASP A 122 -30.52 29.46 8.64
CA ASP A 122 -31.10 30.80 8.42
C ASP A 122 -30.11 31.72 7.73
N PRO A 123 -30.23 31.97 6.42
CA PRO A 123 -29.34 32.88 5.69
C PRO A 123 -29.30 34.28 6.23
N SER A 124 -30.40 34.76 6.85
CA SER A 124 -30.49 36.14 7.37
C SER A 124 -29.70 36.37 8.66
N ALA A 125 -29.43 35.31 9.37
CA ALA A 125 -28.62 35.31 10.62
C ALA A 125 -27.10 35.24 10.33
N VAL A 126 -26.68 34.88 9.10
CA VAL A 126 -25.27 34.71 8.77
C VAL A 126 -24.59 36.08 8.57
N ALA A 127 -23.58 36.36 9.38
CA ALA A 127 -22.80 37.59 9.31
C ALA A 127 -21.31 37.32 9.11
N GLY A 128 -20.67 38.18 8.30
CA GLY A 128 -19.21 38.20 8.09
C GLY A 128 -18.63 36.89 7.56
N LEU A 129 -19.34 36.19 6.68
CA LEU A 129 -18.83 34.91 6.11
C LEU A 129 -17.62 35.20 5.20
N ARG A 130 -16.48 34.53 5.48
CA ARG A 130 -15.22 34.76 4.77
C ARG A 130 -14.52 33.45 4.43
N LEU A 131 -14.08 33.31 3.17
CA LEU A 131 -13.25 32.22 2.68
C LEU A 131 -11.80 32.69 2.57
N SER A 132 -10.89 31.92 3.17
CA SER A 132 -9.44 32.11 3.06
C SER A 132 -8.82 30.82 2.51
N VAL A 133 -8.05 30.94 1.41
CA VAL A 133 -7.36 29.81 0.77
C VAL A 133 -5.90 30.13 0.61
N ARG A 134 -5.01 29.28 1.10
CA ARG A 134 -3.55 29.34 0.89
C ARG A 134 -3.14 28.20 -0.03
N TYR A 135 -2.37 28.50 -1.08
CA TYR A 135 -2.12 27.53 -2.15
C TYR A 135 -0.84 27.82 -2.94
N TYR A 136 -0.44 26.89 -3.78
CA TYR A 136 0.50 27.10 -4.89
C TYR A 136 -0.27 27.08 -6.21
N GLY A 137 0.08 27.99 -7.14
CA GLY A 137 -0.58 28.12 -8.42
C GLY A 137 -1.53 29.31 -8.48
N GLY A 138 -2.68 29.16 -9.10
CA GLY A 138 -3.81 30.10 -9.11
C GLY A 138 -5.04 29.49 -8.46
N ALA A 139 -5.98 30.31 -8.01
CA ALA A 139 -7.22 29.83 -7.41
C ALA A 139 -8.44 30.61 -7.90
N ILE A 140 -9.58 29.90 -8.03
CA ILE A 140 -10.91 30.48 -8.29
C ILE A 140 -11.87 29.85 -7.28
N ALA A 141 -12.77 30.64 -6.72
CA ALA A 141 -13.76 30.20 -5.74
C ALA A 141 -15.19 30.55 -6.17
N TRP A 142 -16.12 29.65 -5.90
CA TRP A 142 -17.55 29.80 -6.15
C TRP A 142 -18.37 29.47 -4.91
N VAL A 143 -19.56 30.08 -4.80
CA VAL A 143 -20.60 29.66 -3.87
C VAL A 143 -21.86 29.38 -4.68
N ASN A 144 -22.37 28.15 -4.55
CA ASN A 144 -23.56 27.70 -5.30
C ASN A 144 -23.48 27.96 -6.82
N GLY A 145 -22.30 27.81 -7.42
CA GLY A 145 -22.04 28.01 -8.84
C GLY A 145 -21.76 29.46 -9.24
N ARG A 146 -21.86 30.44 -8.33
CA ARG A 146 -21.50 31.86 -8.59
C ARG A 146 -20.08 32.12 -8.13
N GLU A 147 -19.23 32.58 -9.04
CA GLU A 147 -17.88 33.02 -8.72
C GLU A 147 -17.87 34.13 -7.69
N VAL A 148 -17.10 33.97 -6.63
CA VAL A 148 -16.94 34.95 -5.54
C VAL A 148 -15.54 35.57 -5.54
N GLY A 149 -14.57 34.93 -6.18
CA GLY A 149 -13.23 35.49 -6.30
C GLY A 149 -12.26 34.63 -7.08
N ARG A 150 -11.22 35.26 -7.61
CA ARG A 150 -10.07 34.59 -8.25
C ARG A 150 -8.79 35.37 -7.99
N ALA A 151 -7.67 34.61 -7.92
CA ALA A 151 -6.35 35.23 -7.77
C ALA A 151 -5.29 34.40 -8.48
N HIS A 152 -4.27 35.09 -9.01
CA HIS A 152 -3.09 34.47 -9.66
C HIS A 152 -3.44 33.55 -10.85
N VAL A 153 -4.54 33.77 -11.51
CA VAL A 153 -4.93 33.07 -12.75
C VAL A 153 -4.54 33.97 -13.93
N ALA A 154 -3.71 33.43 -14.82
CA ALA A 154 -3.27 34.17 -16.00
C ALA A 154 -4.46 34.50 -16.90
N LYS A 155 -4.45 35.70 -17.49
CA LYS A 155 -5.43 36.09 -18.52
C LYS A 155 -5.13 35.29 -19.78
N THR A 156 -6.00 34.34 -20.14
CA THR A 156 -5.86 33.58 -21.38
C THR A 156 -6.26 34.40 -22.58
N SER A 157 -5.36 34.53 -23.54
CA SER A 157 -5.67 35.01 -24.89
C SER A 157 -5.95 33.79 -25.76
N GLY A 158 -7.23 33.50 -26.05
CA GLY A 158 -7.65 32.54 -27.09
C GLY A 158 -7.41 31.07 -26.77
N GLY A 159 -8.42 30.40 -26.19
CA GLY A 159 -8.59 28.93 -26.32
C GLY A 159 -7.66 28.01 -25.57
N ASP A 160 -6.59 28.50 -24.98
CA ASP A 160 -5.65 27.66 -24.20
C ASP A 160 -6.19 27.35 -22.80
N ALA A 161 -5.86 26.16 -22.29
CA ALA A 161 -6.21 25.75 -20.94
C ALA A 161 -5.72 26.81 -19.93
N ALA A 162 -6.60 27.21 -18.99
CA ALA A 162 -6.25 28.18 -17.97
C ALA A 162 -4.98 27.75 -17.21
N MET A 163 -4.03 28.66 -17.09
CA MET A 163 -2.79 28.49 -16.31
C MET A 163 -2.75 29.56 -15.22
N ALA A 164 -2.08 29.25 -14.14
CA ALA A 164 -1.76 30.26 -13.14
C ALA A 164 -0.60 31.15 -13.61
N GLU A 165 -0.53 32.35 -13.04
CA GLU A 165 0.63 33.24 -13.20
C GLU A 165 1.91 32.52 -12.78
N GLY A 166 3.00 32.69 -13.57
CA GLY A 166 4.30 32.13 -13.27
C GLY A 166 4.88 32.64 -11.94
N TYR A 167 5.94 32.00 -11.50
CA TYR A 167 6.72 32.43 -10.34
C TYR A 167 8.02 33.08 -10.78
N SER A 168 8.55 34.03 -9.98
CA SER A 168 9.85 34.63 -10.24
C SER A 168 11.00 33.62 -10.10
N ARG A 169 12.13 33.90 -10.75
CA ARG A 169 13.33 33.05 -10.75
C ARG A 169 13.83 32.73 -9.34
N GLU A 170 13.79 33.69 -8.43
CA GLU A 170 14.27 33.51 -7.05
C GLU A 170 13.57 32.40 -6.26
N VAL A 171 12.34 32.07 -6.65
CA VAL A 171 11.57 30.96 -6.06
C VAL A 171 12.21 29.59 -6.36
N PHE A 172 12.98 29.52 -7.44
CA PHE A 172 13.50 28.24 -7.96
C PHE A 172 14.98 28.01 -7.65
N VAL A 173 15.74 29.08 -7.35
CA VAL A 173 17.20 28.96 -7.18
C VAL A 173 17.69 29.47 -5.84
N SER A 174 18.78 28.91 -5.35
CA SER A 174 19.54 29.41 -4.19
C SER A 174 20.34 30.66 -4.57
N ASP A 175 20.97 31.33 -3.60
CA ASP A 175 21.89 32.44 -3.84
C ASP A 175 23.10 32.04 -4.73
N LYS A 176 23.47 30.76 -4.73
CA LYS A 176 24.49 30.20 -5.61
C LYS A 176 23.96 29.88 -7.01
N GLY A 177 22.69 30.11 -7.27
CA GLY A 177 22.04 29.80 -8.52
C GLY A 177 21.68 28.33 -8.74
N ASP A 178 21.85 27.45 -7.75
CA ASP A 178 21.46 26.04 -7.85
C ASP A 178 19.94 25.90 -7.72
N LEU A 179 19.35 24.94 -8.44
CA LEU A 179 17.92 24.65 -8.30
C LEU A 179 17.61 24.20 -6.88
N LEU A 180 16.61 24.82 -6.26
CA LEU A 180 16.08 24.44 -4.97
C LEU A 180 15.31 23.14 -5.11
N SER A 181 15.91 22.05 -4.65
CA SER A 181 15.24 20.76 -4.51
C SER A 181 14.68 20.62 -3.09
N TRP A 182 13.61 19.85 -2.97
CA TRP A 182 13.14 19.43 -1.66
C TRP A 182 14.24 18.65 -0.92
N ASP A 183 14.44 18.98 0.37
CA ASP A 183 15.21 18.10 1.23
C ASP A 183 14.60 16.69 1.22
N ARG A 184 15.46 15.70 1.14
CA ARG A 184 15.12 14.27 1.12
C ARG A 184 14.28 13.82 2.34
N ARG A 185 14.18 14.65 3.37
CA ARG A 185 13.51 14.36 4.64
C ARG A 185 12.18 15.07 4.81
N HIS A 186 11.63 15.72 3.76
CA HIS A 186 10.40 16.55 3.82
C HIS A 186 10.41 17.68 4.84
N ARG A 187 11.56 18.05 5.32
CA ARG A 187 11.66 19.25 6.15
C ARG A 187 11.67 20.45 5.23
N MET A 188 10.90 21.47 5.60
CA MET A 188 11.09 22.77 5.00
C MET A 188 12.57 23.12 5.12
N PRO A 189 13.25 23.48 4.02
CA PRO A 189 14.62 23.90 4.11
C PRO A 189 14.70 25.07 5.08
N GLY A 190 15.64 25.03 5.99
CA GLY A 190 15.90 26.14 6.92
C GLY A 190 16.59 27.32 6.20
N GLY A 191 16.61 28.47 6.85
CA GLY A 191 17.34 29.64 6.39
C GLY A 191 16.79 30.21 5.06
N ASP A 192 17.68 30.63 4.16
CA ASP A 192 17.31 31.28 2.89
C ASP A 192 16.48 30.39 1.97
N ALA A 193 16.78 29.11 1.91
CA ALA A 193 16.01 28.15 1.11
C ALA A 193 14.57 28.04 1.61
N GLY A 194 14.35 28.03 2.93
CA GLY A 194 13.00 28.03 3.52
C GLY A 194 12.23 29.31 3.19
N ARG A 195 12.87 30.47 3.29
CA ARG A 195 12.29 31.76 2.89
C ARG A 195 11.84 31.74 1.42
N ARG A 196 12.70 31.26 0.52
CA ARG A 196 12.39 31.17 -0.93
C ARG A 196 11.28 30.19 -1.23
N VAL A 197 11.21 29.07 -0.53
CA VAL A 197 10.07 28.15 -0.63
C VAL A 197 8.78 28.82 -0.15
N GLY A 198 8.84 29.65 0.90
CA GLY A 198 7.71 30.45 1.38
C GLY A 198 7.13 31.41 0.33
N LEU A 199 7.98 31.97 -0.55
CA LEU A 199 7.53 32.83 -1.65
C LEU A 199 6.62 32.14 -2.68
N ARG A 200 6.50 30.81 -2.64
CA ARG A 200 5.56 30.04 -3.49
C ARG A 200 4.13 30.13 -2.99
N GLU A 201 3.94 30.42 -1.71
CA GLU A 201 2.61 30.44 -1.12
C GLU A 201 1.87 31.72 -1.55
N ARG A 202 0.64 31.53 -2.01
CA ARG A 202 -0.29 32.54 -2.46
C ARG A 202 -1.58 32.43 -1.66
N THR A 203 -2.33 33.51 -1.61
CA THR A 203 -3.60 33.59 -0.87
C THR A 203 -4.73 34.09 -1.74
N LEU A 204 -5.93 33.60 -1.45
CA LEU A 204 -7.20 34.17 -1.91
C LEU A 204 -8.09 34.37 -0.68
N ASP A 205 -8.39 35.60 -0.34
CA ASP A 205 -9.28 35.98 0.75
C ASP A 205 -10.52 36.69 0.15
N VAL A 206 -11.72 36.14 0.46
CA VAL A 206 -12.98 36.59 -0.13
C VAL A 206 -14.05 36.66 0.93
N GLU A 207 -14.78 37.80 0.97
CA GLU A 207 -16.03 37.93 1.70
C GLU A 207 -17.18 37.34 0.87
N ILE A 208 -17.99 36.50 1.49
CA ILE A 208 -19.15 35.88 0.84
C ILE A 208 -20.42 36.59 1.24
N PRO A 209 -21.12 37.26 0.31
CA PRO A 209 -22.39 37.89 0.61
C PRO A 209 -23.46 36.89 1.03
N ALA A 210 -24.19 37.17 2.13
CA ALA A 210 -25.27 36.30 2.61
C ALA A 210 -26.37 36.09 1.55
N THR A 211 -26.52 37.00 0.60
CA THR A 211 -27.45 36.89 -0.53
C THR A 211 -27.16 35.73 -1.50
N LEU A 212 -25.97 35.16 -1.45
CA LEU A 212 -25.60 33.95 -2.21
C LEU A 212 -26.00 32.67 -1.51
N LEU A 213 -26.36 32.76 -0.22
CA LEU A 213 -26.73 31.59 0.59
C LEU A 213 -28.22 31.27 0.44
N ARG A 214 -28.53 29.99 0.57
CA ARG A 214 -29.89 29.48 0.62
C ARG A 214 -30.08 28.63 1.89
N LYS A 215 -31.28 28.52 2.37
CA LYS A 215 -31.59 27.56 3.45
C LYS A 215 -31.36 26.15 2.97
N GLY A 216 -30.70 25.33 3.77
CA GLY A 216 -30.26 23.98 3.43
C GLY A 216 -28.79 23.91 3.04
N VAL A 217 -28.44 22.93 2.23
CA VAL A 217 -27.04 22.69 1.81
C VAL A 217 -26.56 23.73 0.81
N ASN A 218 -25.45 24.37 1.10
CA ASN A 218 -24.70 25.27 0.24
C ASN A 218 -23.34 24.65 -0.11
N VAL A 219 -22.85 24.91 -1.30
CA VAL A 219 -21.58 24.38 -1.80
C VAL A 219 -20.56 25.50 -1.99
N VAL A 220 -19.42 25.36 -1.35
CA VAL A 220 -18.22 26.15 -1.62
C VAL A 220 -17.34 25.33 -2.56
N ALA A 221 -17.16 25.77 -3.78
CA ALA A 221 -16.32 25.13 -4.77
C ALA A 221 -15.02 25.92 -4.95
N ILE A 222 -13.89 25.24 -5.05
CA ILE A 222 -12.57 25.85 -5.22
C ILE A 222 -11.83 25.11 -6.32
N GLU A 223 -11.32 25.83 -7.29
CA GLU A 223 -10.42 25.32 -8.31
C GLU A 223 -9.02 25.86 -8.07
N MET A 224 -8.05 24.98 -8.04
CA MET A 224 -6.64 25.36 -8.07
C MET A 224 -6.03 24.94 -9.39
N ILE A 225 -5.26 25.83 -10.00
CA ILE A 225 -4.67 25.67 -11.33
C ILE A 225 -3.14 25.78 -11.20
N ARG A 226 -2.40 24.89 -11.86
CA ARG A 226 -0.92 24.91 -11.83
C ARG A 226 -0.34 26.17 -12.44
N ALA A 227 0.79 26.62 -11.89
CA ALA A 227 1.69 27.55 -12.57
C ALA A 227 2.72 26.79 -13.42
N PRO A 228 3.24 27.36 -14.52
CA PRO A 228 4.36 26.78 -15.23
C PRO A 228 5.62 26.84 -14.36
N TYR A 229 6.53 25.86 -14.57
CA TYR A 229 7.88 25.95 -14.04
C TYR A 229 8.63 27.08 -14.75
N HIS A 230 9.40 27.87 -13.99
CA HIS A 230 10.19 28.94 -14.54
C HIS A 230 11.27 28.43 -15.53
N LYS A 231 11.63 29.23 -16.54
CA LYS A 231 12.63 28.88 -17.57
C LYS A 231 13.98 28.41 -17.02
N VAL A 232 14.35 28.82 -15.81
CA VAL A 232 15.60 28.34 -15.17
C VAL A 232 15.63 26.82 -15.01
N VAL A 233 14.47 26.18 -14.95
CA VAL A 233 14.35 24.70 -14.87
C VAL A 233 14.71 24.09 -16.25
N ASP A 234 14.36 24.73 -17.36
CA ASP A 234 14.79 24.31 -18.70
C ASP A 234 16.28 24.63 -18.93
N GLU A 235 16.75 25.81 -18.52
CA GLU A 235 18.16 26.23 -18.64
C GLU A 235 19.10 25.27 -17.86
N LYS A 236 18.67 24.75 -16.72
CA LYS A 236 19.45 23.87 -15.84
C LYS A 236 19.13 22.37 -16.00
N LYS A 237 18.39 21.98 -17.04
CA LYS A 237 18.22 20.56 -17.35
C LYS A 237 19.54 19.91 -17.70
N THR A 238 19.68 18.65 -17.36
CA THR A 238 20.81 17.83 -17.77
C THR A 238 20.50 17.08 -19.05
N GLU A 239 21.53 16.65 -19.75
CA GLU A 239 21.35 15.78 -20.92
C GLU A 239 20.48 14.56 -20.55
N PRO A 240 19.51 14.19 -21.39
CA PRO A 240 18.73 12.99 -21.19
C PRO A 240 19.65 11.76 -21.18
N ALA A 241 19.64 11.02 -20.10
CA ALA A 241 20.40 9.78 -19.97
C ALA A 241 19.43 8.62 -19.69
N GLU A 242 19.60 7.50 -20.36
CA GLU A 242 18.80 6.29 -20.14
C GLU A 242 17.28 6.53 -20.21
N GLY A 243 16.81 7.36 -21.13
CA GLY A 243 15.40 7.70 -21.29
C GLY A 243 14.86 8.73 -20.30
N ARG A 244 15.70 9.40 -19.54
CA ARG A 244 15.32 10.46 -18.57
C ARG A 244 15.29 11.82 -19.27
N ALA A 245 14.28 12.63 -19.01
CA ALA A 245 14.15 13.96 -19.60
C ALA A 245 15.11 15.02 -19.02
N GLY A 246 15.88 14.68 -18.00
CA GLY A 246 16.90 15.57 -17.42
C GLY A 246 16.38 16.74 -16.58
N TYR A 247 15.07 16.92 -16.45
CA TYR A 247 14.46 18.00 -15.66
C TYR A 247 14.44 17.71 -14.17
N ASP A 248 14.64 18.74 -13.37
CA ASP A 248 14.43 18.70 -11.92
C ASP A 248 13.08 19.36 -11.58
N LEU A 249 12.06 18.54 -11.39
CA LEU A 249 10.68 18.95 -11.09
C LEU A 249 10.28 18.52 -9.66
N ASN A 250 11.11 18.84 -8.69
CA ASN A 250 11.00 18.29 -7.32
C ASN A 250 9.87 18.87 -6.47
N TRP A 251 9.07 19.79 -6.95
CA TRP A 251 7.95 20.36 -6.19
C TRP A 251 6.74 20.68 -7.08
N ASN A 252 5.57 20.74 -6.46
CA ASN A 252 4.32 21.01 -7.16
C ASN A 252 4.11 22.51 -7.40
N THR A 253 3.54 22.85 -8.53
CA THR A 253 3.09 24.19 -8.87
C THR A 253 1.55 24.33 -8.80
N CYS A 254 0.87 23.30 -8.29
CA CYS A 254 -0.54 23.26 -7.96
C CYS A 254 -0.70 22.48 -6.64
N GLU A 255 -1.10 23.15 -5.58
CA GLU A 255 -1.21 22.51 -4.26
C GLU A 255 -2.04 23.36 -3.30
N LEU A 256 -3.03 22.77 -2.62
CA LEU A 256 -3.68 23.38 -1.47
C LEU A 256 -2.76 23.33 -0.25
N ARG A 257 -2.62 24.44 0.44
CA ARG A 257 -1.88 24.54 1.69
C ARG A 257 -2.81 24.64 2.90
N ARG A 258 -3.86 25.45 2.80
CA ARG A 258 -4.89 25.60 3.83
C ARG A 258 -6.15 26.16 3.19
N VAL A 259 -7.30 25.75 3.70
CA VAL A 259 -8.59 26.38 3.43
C VAL A 259 -9.33 26.60 4.73
N GLN A 260 -10.02 27.73 4.84
CA GLN A 260 -10.85 28.04 6.00
C GLN A 260 -12.03 28.92 5.59
N LEU A 261 -13.22 28.49 5.95
CA LEU A 261 -14.45 29.28 5.89
C LEU A 261 -14.82 29.67 7.32
N THR A 262 -14.91 30.97 7.58
CA THR A 262 -15.23 31.50 8.91
C THR A 262 -16.39 32.47 8.84
N ALA A 263 -17.13 32.64 9.92
CA ALA A 263 -18.16 33.63 10.13
C ALA A 263 -17.92 34.39 11.44
N ASP A 264 -18.53 35.58 11.62
CA ASP A 264 -18.41 36.30 12.88
C ASP A 264 -18.95 35.48 14.05
N ARG A 265 -20.03 34.73 13.84
CA ARG A 265 -20.64 33.77 14.75
C ARG A 265 -21.21 32.59 13.94
N ALA A 266 -21.55 31.48 14.63
CA ALA A 266 -22.16 30.31 13.98
C ALA A 266 -23.69 30.46 13.76
N ASP A 267 -24.27 31.62 14.04
CA ASP A 267 -25.72 31.85 13.91
C ASP A 267 -26.17 31.57 12.48
N GLY A 268 -27.21 30.78 12.32
CA GLY A 268 -27.72 30.39 11.01
C GLY A 268 -26.88 29.37 10.24
N LEU A 269 -25.81 28.80 10.84
CA LEU A 269 -24.87 27.86 10.23
C LEU A 269 -24.75 26.59 11.07
N VAL A 270 -24.51 25.46 10.39
CA VAL A 270 -24.06 24.23 11.01
C VAL A 270 -22.58 24.04 10.65
N PRO A 271 -21.66 24.20 11.61
CA PRO A 271 -20.24 24.00 11.34
C PRO A 271 -19.92 22.56 10.89
N ALA A 272 -19.15 22.43 9.80
CA ALA A 272 -18.70 21.16 9.26
C ALA A 272 -17.19 20.87 9.54
N ALA A 273 -16.55 21.76 10.34
CA ALA A 273 -15.15 21.60 10.78
C ALA A 273 -15.03 20.86 12.13
N VAL A 274 -16.15 20.46 12.71
CA VAL A 274 -16.24 19.76 14.00
C VAL A 274 -16.93 18.42 13.80
N ARG A 275 -16.55 17.43 14.62
CA ARG A 275 -17.24 16.14 14.62
C ARG A 275 -18.67 16.33 15.14
N PRO A 276 -19.70 15.87 14.40
CA PRO A 276 -21.06 15.87 14.91
C PRO A 276 -21.18 15.03 16.19
N SER A 277 -22.12 15.40 17.07
CA SER A 277 -22.36 14.64 18.30
C SER A 277 -23.08 13.31 18.02
N GLY A 278 -22.76 12.27 18.79
CA GLY A 278 -23.35 10.95 18.69
C GLY A 278 -22.79 10.11 17.54
N MET A 279 -23.44 8.98 17.30
CA MET A 279 -23.01 8.05 16.26
C MET A 279 -23.38 8.55 14.85
N GLN A 280 -22.41 8.56 13.96
CA GLN A 280 -22.59 8.78 12.53
C GLN A 280 -22.22 7.55 11.74
N VAL A 281 -22.86 7.38 10.57
CA VAL A 281 -22.47 6.37 9.56
C VAL A 281 -22.37 7.08 8.22
N TRP A 282 -21.26 6.89 7.52
CA TRP A 282 -21.03 7.51 6.20
C TRP A 282 -20.38 6.55 5.22
N ASN A 283 -20.56 6.84 3.92
CA ASN A 283 -19.87 6.13 2.85
C ASN A 283 -18.42 6.61 2.73
N ASN A 284 -17.50 5.67 2.55
CA ASN A 284 -16.17 5.98 2.04
C ASN A 284 -15.83 5.02 0.89
N ASP A 285 -15.04 5.48 -0.09
CA ASP A 285 -14.61 4.60 -1.18
C ASP A 285 -13.83 3.41 -0.61
N LEU A 286 -14.04 2.22 -1.17
CA LEU A 286 -13.37 1.01 -0.71
C LEU A 286 -11.86 1.16 -0.67
N LEU A 287 -11.28 1.81 -1.69
CA LEU A 287 -9.83 1.99 -1.85
C LEU A 287 -9.27 3.17 -1.04
N ALA A 288 -10.11 4.02 -0.46
CA ALA A 288 -9.67 5.10 0.42
C ALA A 288 -9.25 4.53 1.78
N SER A 289 -8.18 5.09 2.35
CA SER A 289 -7.78 4.79 3.72
C SER A 289 -8.75 5.39 4.72
N ASP A 290 -8.94 4.74 5.85
CA ASP A 290 -9.74 5.22 6.96
C ASP A 290 -8.85 5.48 8.18
N PHE A 291 -9.10 6.59 8.86
CA PHE A 291 -8.34 7.01 10.02
C PHE A 291 -9.26 7.34 11.20
N ASP A 292 -8.72 7.28 12.39
CA ASP A 292 -9.42 7.69 13.62
C ASP A 292 -9.69 9.21 13.71
N LEU A 293 -9.22 9.98 12.75
CA LEU A 293 -9.50 11.41 12.59
C LEU A 293 -10.68 11.68 11.64
N ASP A 294 -11.17 10.67 10.93
CA ASP A 294 -12.26 10.83 9.99
C ASP A 294 -13.60 11.00 10.70
N PHE A 295 -14.50 11.79 10.11
CA PHE A 295 -15.88 11.96 10.60
C PHE A 295 -16.86 12.18 9.45
N GLY A 296 -18.15 11.99 9.74
CA GLY A 296 -19.23 12.14 8.77
C GLY A 296 -19.50 13.61 8.44
N ASP A 297 -19.81 13.90 7.16
CA ASP A 297 -20.34 15.20 6.76
C ASP A 297 -21.86 15.21 7.00
N PRO A 298 -22.38 16.08 7.90
CA PRO A 298 -23.81 16.14 8.17
C PRO A 298 -24.64 16.57 6.94
N SER A 299 -23.99 17.12 5.94
CA SER A 299 -24.63 17.57 4.68
C SER A 299 -24.70 16.47 3.62
N GLU A 300 -24.13 15.28 3.86
CA GLU A 300 -24.15 14.15 2.91
C GLU A 300 -25.07 13.03 3.41
N PRO A 301 -26.11 12.65 2.66
CA PRO A 301 -26.93 11.50 3.00
C PRO A 301 -26.18 10.19 2.78
N LEU A 302 -26.52 9.16 3.56
CA LEU A 302 -26.01 7.81 3.36
C LEU A 302 -26.53 7.25 2.02
N ARG A 303 -25.62 6.74 1.19
CA ARG A 303 -25.88 6.17 -0.14
C ARG A 303 -25.73 4.66 -0.13
N PRO A 304 -26.25 3.92 -1.12
CA PRO A 304 -25.95 2.51 -1.27
C PRO A 304 -24.45 2.23 -1.35
N VAL A 305 -24.01 1.18 -0.65
CA VAL A 305 -22.67 0.63 -0.81
C VAL A 305 -22.65 -0.19 -2.09
N GLU A 306 -22.03 0.35 -3.14
CA GLU A 306 -21.94 -0.31 -4.43
C GLU A 306 -20.84 -1.38 -4.42
N ILE A 307 -21.18 -2.60 -4.84
CA ILE A 307 -20.27 -3.73 -5.00
C ILE A 307 -20.44 -4.29 -6.42
N VAL A 308 -19.34 -4.56 -7.09
CA VAL A 308 -19.34 -5.16 -8.43
C VAL A 308 -18.61 -6.49 -8.37
N GLY A 309 -19.26 -7.56 -8.82
CA GLY A 309 -18.69 -8.89 -8.72
C GLY A 309 -19.15 -9.86 -9.81
N VAL A 310 -18.63 -11.06 -9.72
CA VAL A 310 -18.91 -12.21 -10.59
C VAL A 310 -19.08 -13.47 -9.74
N ARG A 311 -19.67 -14.51 -10.29
CA ARG A 311 -19.87 -15.79 -9.60
C ARG A 311 -18.53 -16.37 -9.08
N ARG A 312 -18.57 -17.04 -7.93
CA ARG A 312 -17.44 -17.62 -7.18
C ARG A 312 -16.43 -16.60 -6.62
N GLY A 313 -16.51 -15.32 -7.00
CA GLY A 313 -15.64 -14.29 -6.45
C GLY A 313 -16.13 -13.76 -5.11
N ALA A 314 -15.24 -13.09 -4.38
CA ALA A 314 -15.53 -12.37 -3.14
C ALA A 314 -15.19 -10.90 -3.33
N PHE A 315 -16.15 -10.01 -3.11
CA PHE A 315 -16.08 -8.58 -3.40
C PHE A 315 -16.56 -7.75 -2.23
N SER A 316 -15.92 -6.62 -2.02
CA SER A 316 -16.12 -5.85 -0.82
C SER A 316 -16.65 -4.44 -1.10
N GLY A 317 -17.34 -3.90 -0.10
CA GLY A 317 -17.67 -2.50 0.07
C GLY A 317 -17.52 -2.16 1.54
N LYS A 318 -17.67 -0.89 1.90
CA LYS A 318 -17.61 -0.46 3.31
C LYS A 318 -18.45 0.76 3.60
N VAL A 319 -18.82 0.90 4.86
CA VAL A 319 -19.25 2.15 5.49
C VAL A 319 -18.37 2.38 6.71
N VAL A 320 -18.32 3.62 7.17
CA VAL A 320 -17.53 3.98 8.34
C VAL A 320 -18.49 4.47 9.44
N VAL A 321 -18.30 3.94 10.64
CA VAL A 321 -19.02 4.37 11.85
C VAL A 321 -18.11 5.24 12.67
N GLY A 322 -18.58 6.37 13.16
CA GLY A 322 -17.81 7.25 14.00
C GLY A 322 -18.66 7.94 15.06
N SER A 323 -18.01 8.40 16.14
CA SER A 323 -18.66 9.12 17.23
C SER A 323 -17.68 10.07 17.93
N ASP A 324 -18.21 11.12 18.54
CA ASP A 324 -17.48 12.03 19.42
C ASP A 324 -17.19 11.41 20.81
N ARG A 325 -17.76 10.25 21.09
CA ARG A 325 -17.60 9.48 22.33
C ARG A 325 -17.30 8.02 22.04
N PRO A 326 -16.85 7.23 23.03
CA PRO A 326 -16.55 5.82 22.82
C PRO A 326 -17.77 5.06 22.28
N ILE A 327 -17.55 4.21 21.28
CA ILE A 327 -18.58 3.34 20.71
C ILE A 327 -18.55 2.00 21.46
N ARG A 328 -19.66 1.68 22.16
CA ARG A 328 -19.83 0.42 22.90
C ARG A 328 -20.89 -0.45 22.25
N GLY A 329 -20.73 -1.77 22.40
CA GLY A 329 -21.70 -2.73 21.92
C GLY A 329 -21.97 -2.63 20.41
N LEU A 330 -20.96 -2.22 19.62
CA LEU A 330 -21.10 -2.14 18.16
C LEU A 330 -21.48 -3.50 17.59
N ALA A 331 -22.56 -3.55 16.84
CA ALA A 331 -22.99 -4.72 16.10
C ALA A 331 -23.40 -4.32 14.69
N ALA A 332 -22.99 -5.09 13.70
CA ALA A 332 -23.37 -4.90 12.32
C ALA A 332 -23.78 -6.25 11.72
N ALA A 333 -24.96 -6.29 11.09
CA ALA A 333 -25.51 -7.51 10.51
C ALA A 333 -26.11 -7.24 9.13
N ALA A 334 -25.79 -8.11 8.15
CA ALA A 334 -26.40 -8.07 6.84
C ALA A 334 -27.74 -8.81 6.83
N GLY A 335 -28.68 -8.32 6.02
CA GLY A 335 -29.82 -9.10 5.55
C GLY A 335 -29.49 -9.85 4.26
N ASP A 336 -30.46 -10.65 3.77
CA ASP A 336 -30.39 -11.22 2.43
C ASP A 336 -30.33 -10.09 1.38
N LEU A 337 -29.66 -10.34 0.25
CA LEU A 337 -29.66 -9.43 -0.89
C LEU A 337 -30.63 -9.97 -1.94
N GLU A 338 -31.71 -9.23 -2.18
CA GLU A 338 -32.77 -9.61 -3.11
C GLU A 338 -32.48 -9.17 -4.54
N GLY A 339 -32.72 -10.02 -5.54
CA GLY A 339 -32.42 -9.72 -6.94
C GLY A 339 -33.16 -10.57 -7.93
N PRO A 340 -32.89 -10.41 -9.26
CA PRO A 340 -33.67 -11.02 -10.34
C PRO A 340 -33.71 -12.54 -10.34
N GLY A 341 -32.77 -13.17 -9.69
CA GLY A 341 -32.63 -14.64 -9.62
C GLY A 341 -33.02 -15.24 -8.29
N GLY A 342 -33.67 -14.48 -7.41
CA GLY A 342 -33.96 -14.85 -6.04
C GLY A 342 -33.03 -14.05 -5.08
N ARG A 343 -32.53 -14.71 -4.06
CA ARG A 343 -31.70 -14.02 -3.02
C ARG A 343 -30.30 -14.58 -2.94
N ILE A 344 -29.34 -13.72 -2.59
CA ILE A 344 -28.04 -14.10 -2.04
C ILE A 344 -28.22 -14.06 -0.51
N PRO A 345 -28.05 -15.19 0.20
CA PRO A 345 -28.36 -15.26 1.62
C PRO A 345 -27.38 -14.45 2.46
N ALA A 346 -27.84 -13.96 3.60
CA ALA A 346 -26.99 -13.21 4.55
C ALA A 346 -25.73 -13.98 4.97
N SER A 347 -25.75 -15.31 4.97
CA SER A 347 -24.59 -16.17 5.24
C SER A 347 -23.47 -16.04 4.19
N ALA A 348 -23.76 -15.54 2.99
CA ALA A 348 -22.77 -15.23 1.97
C ALA A 348 -22.15 -13.83 2.15
N VAL A 349 -22.64 -13.05 3.12
CA VAL A 349 -22.18 -11.69 3.43
C VAL A 349 -21.40 -11.71 4.73
N ARG A 350 -20.09 -11.54 4.64
CA ARG A 350 -19.20 -11.44 5.81
C ARG A 350 -19.09 -9.97 6.23
N ILE A 351 -19.38 -9.68 7.48
CA ILE A 351 -19.19 -8.36 8.11
C ILE A 351 -17.97 -8.41 9.01
N ARG A 352 -17.09 -7.42 8.88
CA ARG A 352 -15.87 -7.28 9.70
C ARG A 352 -15.70 -5.84 10.14
N CYS A 353 -15.14 -5.65 11.34
CA CYS A 353 -14.85 -4.34 11.89
C CYS A 353 -13.34 -4.07 11.82
N ALA A 354 -12.96 -2.94 11.23
CA ALA A 354 -11.56 -2.60 11.14
C ALA A 354 -11.03 -1.98 12.44
N PHE A 355 -9.79 -2.31 12.79
CA PHE A 355 -9.08 -1.76 13.93
C PHE A 355 -7.66 -1.27 13.51
N PRO A 356 -6.95 -0.53 14.39
CA PRO A 356 -5.67 0.07 14.06
C PRO A 356 -4.61 -0.94 13.62
N TRP A 357 -4.16 -0.83 12.38
CA TRP A 357 -3.05 -1.56 11.76
C TRP A 357 -2.68 -0.92 10.43
N GLY A 358 -1.45 -1.16 9.93
CA GLY A 358 -1.01 -0.73 8.60
C GLY A 358 0.11 0.31 8.59
N ASN A 359 0.58 0.71 9.79
CA ASN A 359 1.67 1.68 9.96
C ASN A 359 2.78 1.18 10.90
N GLU A 360 2.73 -0.06 11.30
CA GLU A 360 3.58 -0.68 12.32
C GLU A 360 4.97 -1.01 11.85
N ASP A 361 5.21 -1.06 10.56
CA ASP A 361 6.53 -1.29 9.97
C ASP A 361 7.38 -0.01 9.87
N GLY A 362 6.80 1.15 10.22
CA GLY A 362 7.47 2.44 10.16
C GLY A 362 7.83 2.87 8.74
N SER A 363 7.10 2.38 7.73
CA SER A 363 7.30 2.74 6.32
C SER A 363 7.06 4.23 6.05
N GLY A 364 6.45 4.94 7.00
CA GLY A 364 6.20 6.36 6.91
C GLY A 364 5.10 6.73 5.92
N GLY A 365 4.22 5.79 5.59
CA GLY A 365 3.10 6.03 4.67
C GLY A 365 2.24 7.23 5.07
N LEU A 366 2.02 7.43 6.35
CA LEU A 366 1.30 8.59 6.89
C LEU A 366 2.01 9.93 6.65
N GLU A 367 3.34 9.95 6.61
CA GLU A 367 4.10 11.19 6.37
C GLU A 367 3.79 11.84 5.02
N TYR A 368 3.34 11.07 4.05
CA TYR A 368 3.11 11.54 2.69
C TYR A 368 1.67 11.93 2.40
N ASN A 369 0.75 11.55 3.28
CA ASN A 369 -0.67 11.81 3.11
C ASN A 369 -1.15 13.10 3.78
N ARG A 370 -0.28 13.87 4.38
CA ARG A 370 -0.60 15.08 5.14
C ARG A 370 -1.59 14.88 6.29
N TYR A 371 -1.84 13.64 6.66
CA TYR A 371 -2.48 13.37 7.94
C TYR A 371 -1.48 13.58 9.07
N PRO A 372 -1.92 14.04 10.22
CA PRO A 372 -1.08 14.09 11.39
C PRO A 372 -0.44 12.72 11.65
N ARG A 373 0.82 12.67 12.03
CA ARG A 373 1.52 11.40 12.37
C ARG A 373 0.83 10.62 13.48
N SER A 374 -0.04 11.28 14.22
CA SER A 374 -0.84 10.69 15.28
C SER A 374 -2.02 9.87 14.77
N ALA A 375 -2.45 10.03 13.52
CA ALA A 375 -3.57 9.28 13.00
C ALA A 375 -3.28 7.77 12.99
N SER A 376 -4.25 6.97 13.45
CA SER A 376 -4.20 5.52 13.31
C SER A 376 -4.89 5.11 12.03
N LEU A 377 -4.18 4.33 11.22
CA LEU A 377 -4.74 3.69 10.03
C LEU A 377 -5.54 2.46 10.46
N LEU A 378 -6.75 2.31 9.95
CA LEU A 378 -7.71 1.30 10.35
C LEU A 378 -7.85 0.24 9.24
N GLU A 379 -6.95 -0.76 9.23
CA GLU A 379 -6.86 -1.75 8.14
C GLU A 379 -7.03 -3.20 8.56
N ALA A 380 -6.85 -3.58 9.82
CA ALA A 380 -7.03 -4.97 10.25
C ALA A 380 -8.50 -5.30 10.43
N LEU A 381 -8.97 -6.38 9.81
CA LEU A 381 -10.39 -6.72 9.69
C LEU A 381 -10.78 -7.85 10.64
N ALA A 382 -11.26 -7.49 11.84
CA ALA A 382 -11.72 -8.46 12.83
C ALA A 382 -13.11 -9.03 12.49
N GLU A 383 -13.28 -10.33 12.66
CA GLU A 383 -14.57 -11.01 12.46
C GLU A 383 -15.60 -10.64 13.55
N SER A 384 -15.11 -10.28 14.75
CA SER A 384 -15.94 -9.82 15.85
C SER A 384 -15.59 -8.38 16.20
N PRO A 385 -16.58 -7.52 16.48
CA PRO A 385 -16.32 -6.17 16.95
C PRO A 385 -15.68 -6.20 18.34
N GLN A 386 -14.92 -5.15 18.68
CA GLN A 386 -14.41 -4.95 20.02
C GLN A 386 -15.54 -4.55 20.98
N ALA A 387 -15.38 -4.85 22.27
CA ALA A 387 -16.37 -4.45 23.29
C ALA A 387 -16.56 -2.92 23.34
N GLU A 388 -15.48 -2.18 23.14
CA GLU A 388 -15.47 -0.72 23.07
C GLU A 388 -14.41 -0.24 22.08
N TYR A 389 -14.76 0.80 21.31
CA TYR A 389 -13.84 1.57 20.48
C TYR A 389 -13.66 2.95 21.14
N PRO A 390 -12.48 3.21 21.76
CA PRO A 390 -12.27 4.44 22.53
C PRO A 390 -12.04 5.65 21.63
N VAL A 391 -12.35 6.84 22.14
CA VAL A 391 -11.83 8.08 21.61
C VAL A 391 -10.36 8.19 22.01
N ARG A 392 -9.48 8.35 21.06
CA ARG A 392 -8.04 8.47 21.34
C ARG A 392 -7.71 9.83 21.94
N GLU A 393 -6.83 9.83 22.95
CA GLU A 393 -6.36 11.05 23.57
C GLU A 393 -5.38 11.83 22.66
N LYS A 394 -5.51 13.15 22.70
CA LYS A 394 -4.60 14.09 22.04
C LYS A 394 -3.22 14.02 22.69
N LYS A 395 -2.17 13.74 21.91
CA LYS A 395 -0.78 13.81 22.37
C LYS A 395 -0.16 15.16 21.99
N PRO A 396 0.35 15.95 22.94
CA PRO A 396 0.97 17.25 22.65
C PRO A 396 2.13 17.14 21.65
N GLY A 397 2.23 18.09 20.72
CA GLY A 397 3.38 18.21 19.80
C GLY A 397 3.49 17.16 18.70
N TYR A 398 2.46 16.34 18.49
CA TYR A 398 2.55 15.20 17.57
C TYR A 398 1.89 15.44 16.20
N TYR A 399 1.28 16.60 15.98
CA TYR A 399 0.33 16.80 14.88
C TYR A 399 0.89 17.52 13.66
N ASP A 400 2.06 18.15 13.78
CA ASP A 400 2.58 18.99 12.72
C ASP A 400 3.47 18.22 11.75
N LEU A 401 2.88 17.80 10.65
CA LEU A 401 3.64 17.44 9.45
C LEU A 401 3.93 18.64 8.57
N GLU A 402 3.13 19.69 8.70
CA GLU A 402 3.28 20.97 8.02
C GLU A 402 3.27 22.09 9.05
N PRO A 403 4.33 22.85 9.16
CA PRO A 403 4.58 23.69 10.34
C PRO A 403 3.71 24.93 10.46
N LEU A 404 2.77 25.20 9.58
CA LEU A 404 2.13 26.53 9.59
C LEU A 404 0.61 26.47 9.54
N GLY A 405 0.00 26.54 10.73
CA GLY A 405 -1.39 26.94 10.89
C GLY A 405 -2.42 25.97 10.37
N GLN A 406 -2.14 24.68 10.37
CA GLN A 406 -3.18 23.68 10.13
C GLN A 406 -4.10 23.61 11.36
N PRO A 407 -5.41 23.35 11.16
CA PRO A 407 -6.32 23.16 12.26
C PRO A 407 -5.90 21.95 13.12
N ASP A 408 -6.27 21.98 14.39
CA ASP A 408 -6.11 20.82 15.26
C ASP A 408 -6.91 19.62 14.73
N PRO A 409 -6.36 18.40 14.80
CA PRO A 409 -7.09 17.19 14.41
C PRO A 409 -8.33 16.99 15.28
N VAL A 410 -9.40 16.48 14.65
CA VAL A 410 -10.68 16.18 15.32
C VAL A 410 -10.72 14.71 15.67
N PHE A 411 -10.38 14.35 16.90
CA PHE A 411 -10.39 12.97 17.38
C PHE A 411 -11.79 12.42 17.59
N GLY A 412 -11.94 11.10 17.45
CA GLY A 412 -13.16 10.37 17.71
C GLY A 412 -12.93 8.87 17.78
N ALA A 413 -13.96 8.14 18.12
CA ALA A 413 -14.01 6.70 17.88
C ALA A 413 -14.41 6.50 16.41
N VAL A 414 -13.66 5.70 15.65
CA VAL A 414 -13.92 5.43 14.22
C VAL A 414 -13.72 3.95 13.93
N VAL A 415 -14.69 3.35 13.24
CA VAL A 415 -14.70 1.93 12.90
C VAL A 415 -15.21 1.73 11.48
N PRO A 416 -14.35 1.44 10.52
CA PRO A 416 -14.78 0.96 9.20
C PRO A 416 -15.47 -0.41 9.34
N VAL A 417 -16.66 -0.53 8.80
CA VAL A 417 -17.46 -1.76 8.72
C VAL A 417 -17.35 -2.29 7.29
N TRP A 418 -16.62 -3.38 7.13
CA TRP A 418 -16.37 -4.04 5.87
C TRP A 418 -17.45 -5.06 5.56
N ILE A 419 -17.98 -5.01 4.34
CA ILE A 419 -19.05 -5.83 3.82
C ILE A 419 -18.48 -6.62 2.66
N THR A 420 -18.18 -7.91 2.84
CA THR A 420 -17.64 -8.76 1.78
C THR A 420 -18.69 -9.78 1.37
N VAL A 421 -19.08 -9.78 0.10
CA VAL A 421 -20.03 -10.75 -0.46
C VAL A 421 -19.29 -11.80 -1.27
N THR A 422 -19.40 -13.06 -0.86
CA THR A 422 -19.01 -14.20 -1.69
C THR A 422 -20.17 -14.55 -2.61
N VAL A 423 -20.01 -14.28 -3.90
CA VAL A 423 -21.09 -14.46 -4.87
C VAL A 423 -21.25 -15.96 -5.16
N PRO A 424 -22.41 -16.57 -4.85
CA PRO A 424 -22.65 -17.99 -5.13
C PRO A 424 -22.51 -18.34 -6.61
N GLU A 425 -22.08 -19.55 -6.92
CA GLU A 425 -21.95 -20.04 -8.30
C GLU A 425 -23.28 -19.99 -9.06
N GLY A 426 -24.39 -20.31 -8.37
CA GLY A 426 -25.74 -20.29 -8.95
C GLY A 426 -26.37 -18.89 -9.01
N ALA A 427 -25.69 -17.80 -8.60
CA ALA A 427 -26.26 -16.46 -8.65
C ALA A 427 -26.53 -16.03 -10.10
N LYS A 428 -27.75 -15.55 -10.36
CA LYS A 428 -28.08 -15.01 -11.70
C LYS A 428 -27.49 -13.59 -11.84
N PRO A 429 -27.09 -13.21 -13.07
CA PRO A 429 -26.66 -11.85 -13.34
C PRO A 429 -27.74 -10.82 -13.07
N GLY A 430 -27.34 -9.66 -12.52
CA GLY A 430 -28.24 -8.56 -12.21
C GLY A 430 -27.85 -7.84 -10.92
N THR A 431 -28.65 -6.89 -10.50
CA THR A 431 -28.46 -6.13 -9.27
C THR A 431 -29.22 -6.79 -8.13
N TYR A 432 -28.54 -7.02 -7.03
CA TYR A 432 -29.09 -7.52 -5.77
C TYR A 432 -29.01 -6.41 -4.74
N SER A 433 -30.12 -6.13 -4.07
CA SER A 433 -30.24 -5.04 -3.09
C SER A 433 -30.57 -5.57 -1.71
N GLY A 434 -30.00 -4.98 -0.70
CA GLY A 434 -30.24 -5.31 0.69
C GLY A 434 -29.75 -4.21 1.62
N ARG A 435 -29.48 -4.53 2.86
CA ARG A 435 -28.99 -3.58 3.85
C ARG A 435 -28.11 -4.23 4.90
N VAL A 436 -27.20 -3.44 5.45
CA VAL A 436 -26.48 -3.73 6.70
C VAL A 436 -27.08 -2.88 7.81
N THR A 437 -27.50 -3.51 8.88
CA THR A 437 -28.02 -2.82 10.08
C THR A 437 -26.91 -2.67 11.09
N ILE A 438 -26.61 -1.43 11.47
CA ILE A 438 -25.57 -1.04 12.42
C ILE A 438 -26.25 -0.55 13.71
N ARG A 439 -25.81 -1.08 14.86
CA ARG A 439 -26.29 -0.74 16.19
C ARG A 439 -25.13 -0.49 17.12
N ALA A 440 -25.31 0.42 18.07
CA ALA A 440 -24.40 0.62 19.20
C ALA A 440 -25.25 0.97 20.44
N GLU A 441 -24.68 0.81 21.62
CA GLU A 441 -25.36 1.12 22.89
C GLU A 441 -25.77 2.59 22.96
N GLY A 442 -27.06 2.84 23.31
CA GLY A 442 -27.58 4.19 23.43
C GLY A 442 -27.79 4.96 22.13
N GLU A 443 -27.58 4.33 20.97
CA GLU A 443 -27.69 4.96 19.66
C GLU A 443 -28.85 4.37 18.83
N THR A 444 -29.42 5.18 17.97
CA THR A 444 -30.45 4.73 17.03
C THR A 444 -29.80 3.85 15.95
N ALA A 445 -30.44 2.72 15.64
CA ALA A 445 -29.96 1.83 14.59
C ALA A 445 -29.94 2.53 13.22
N VAL A 446 -28.83 2.35 12.47
CA VAL A 446 -28.66 2.89 11.12
C VAL A 446 -28.72 1.72 10.11
N HIS A 447 -29.46 1.93 9.02
CA HIS A 447 -29.57 0.98 7.93
C HIS A 447 -28.78 1.49 6.71
N ALA A 448 -27.63 0.87 6.45
CA ALA A 448 -26.83 1.17 5.26
C ALA A 448 -27.34 0.31 4.09
N PRO A 449 -27.83 0.90 2.99
CA PRO A 449 -28.22 0.12 1.83
C PRO A 449 -27.00 -0.46 1.13
N VAL A 450 -27.15 -1.64 0.55
CA VAL A 450 -26.11 -2.35 -0.20
C VAL A 450 -26.65 -2.76 -1.56
N GLU A 451 -25.89 -2.48 -2.61
CA GLU A 451 -26.19 -2.88 -3.98
C GLU A 451 -25.04 -3.68 -4.59
N LEU A 452 -25.28 -4.97 -4.87
CA LEU A 452 -24.33 -5.84 -5.54
C LEU A 452 -24.74 -6.04 -7.00
N THR A 453 -23.89 -5.65 -7.94
CA THR A 453 -24.05 -6.00 -9.36
C THR A 453 -23.28 -7.28 -9.67
N VAL A 454 -23.97 -8.34 -10.01
CA VAL A 454 -23.38 -9.62 -10.46
C VAL A 454 -23.34 -9.67 -11.98
N LEU A 455 -22.13 -9.77 -12.56
CA LEU A 455 -21.92 -9.95 -14.00
C LEU A 455 -21.90 -11.45 -14.34
N ASP A 456 -22.25 -11.77 -15.59
CA ASP A 456 -22.46 -13.16 -16.05
C ASP A 456 -21.13 -13.85 -16.44
N TRP A 457 -20.17 -13.81 -15.55
CA TRP A 457 -18.90 -14.53 -15.67
C TRP A 457 -18.63 -15.34 -14.39
N THR A 458 -17.93 -16.45 -14.53
CA THR A 458 -17.59 -17.30 -13.39
C THR A 458 -16.08 -17.29 -13.21
N LEU A 459 -15.63 -16.86 -12.03
CA LEU A 459 -14.23 -16.85 -11.68
C LEU A 459 -13.69 -18.30 -11.56
N PRO A 460 -12.51 -18.63 -12.07
CA PRO A 460 -11.84 -19.89 -11.74
C PRO A 460 -11.66 -20.05 -10.23
N GLU A 461 -11.55 -21.29 -9.76
CA GLU A 461 -11.17 -21.55 -8.37
C GLU A 461 -9.78 -20.96 -8.08
N PRO A 462 -9.49 -20.50 -6.84
CA PRO A 462 -8.18 -19.92 -6.51
C PRO A 462 -7.00 -20.83 -6.85
N ALA A 463 -7.15 -22.14 -6.72
CA ALA A 463 -6.13 -23.12 -7.10
C ALA A 463 -5.82 -23.15 -8.61
N ASP A 464 -6.76 -22.69 -9.44
CA ASP A 464 -6.68 -22.70 -10.91
C ASP A 464 -6.32 -21.33 -11.50
N HIS A 465 -6.10 -20.30 -10.66
CA HIS A 465 -5.70 -18.98 -11.13
C HIS A 465 -4.43 -19.06 -11.98
N ALA A 466 -4.44 -18.39 -13.13
CA ALA A 466 -3.25 -18.23 -13.97
C ALA A 466 -2.27 -17.22 -13.37
N THR A 467 -2.78 -16.25 -12.64
CA THR A 467 -1.98 -15.27 -11.91
C THR A 467 -1.20 -15.96 -10.80
N TRP A 468 0.13 -15.79 -10.81
CA TRP A 468 0.97 -16.33 -9.77
C TRP A 468 0.93 -15.46 -8.52
N ILE A 469 0.67 -16.09 -7.38
CA ILE A 469 0.71 -15.42 -6.06
C ILE A 469 1.60 -16.24 -5.14
N GLU A 470 2.54 -15.57 -4.49
CA GLU A 470 3.36 -16.10 -3.42
C GLU A 470 3.26 -15.20 -2.20
N LEU A 471 2.61 -15.68 -1.16
CA LEU A 471 2.61 -15.08 0.16
C LEU A 471 3.39 -15.98 1.11
N MET A 472 4.37 -15.42 1.81
CA MET A 472 5.26 -16.17 2.69
C MET A 472 4.72 -16.18 4.12
N GLN A 473 4.29 -17.34 4.58
CA GLN A 473 3.89 -17.58 5.96
C GLN A 473 5.14 -17.80 6.82
N VAL A 474 5.16 -17.19 8.02
CA VAL A 474 6.28 -17.25 8.97
C VAL A 474 5.80 -17.79 10.32
N PRO A 475 5.93 -19.11 10.60
CA PRO A 475 5.38 -19.73 11.82
C PRO A 475 5.88 -19.08 13.12
N ASP A 476 7.16 -18.79 13.22
CA ASP A 476 7.73 -18.17 14.42
C ASP A 476 7.10 -16.81 14.77
N THR A 477 6.62 -16.04 13.78
CA THR A 477 5.93 -14.78 14.03
C THR A 477 4.67 -15.02 14.85
N THR A 478 3.86 -16.01 14.48
CA THR A 478 2.60 -16.30 15.17
C THR A 478 2.88 -16.89 16.57
N ALA A 479 3.89 -17.75 16.72
CA ALA A 479 4.29 -18.25 18.03
C ALA A 479 4.66 -17.12 18.99
N VAL A 480 5.54 -16.20 18.55
CA VAL A 480 6.01 -15.08 19.39
C VAL A 480 4.89 -14.07 19.65
N GLU A 481 4.07 -13.75 18.65
CA GLU A 481 2.96 -12.78 18.79
C GLU A 481 1.94 -13.20 19.83
N TYR A 482 1.57 -14.48 19.81
CA TYR A 482 0.54 -15.02 20.70
C TYR A 482 1.11 -15.71 21.95
N GLY A 483 2.43 -15.69 22.17
CA GLY A 483 3.09 -16.31 23.34
C GLY A 483 2.91 -17.81 23.39
N LEU A 484 3.00 -18.49 22.26
CA LEU A 484 2.76 -19.93 22.12
C LEU A 484 4.07 -20.69 22.00
N ASP A 485 4.08 -21.92 22.54
CA ASP A 485 5.16 -22.84 22.30
C ASP A 485 5.17 -23.28 20.83
N LEU A 486 6.37 -23.26 20.21
CA LEU A 486 6.54 -23.71 18.83
C LEU A 486 6.01 -25.13 18.66
N TRP A 487 5.21 -25.34 17.62
CA TRP A 487 4.63 -26.61 17.20
C TRP A 487 3.60 -27.21 18.16
N SER A 488 3.11 -26.44 19.14
CA SER A 488 1.94 -26.81 19.93
C SER A 488 0.67 -26.83 19.08
N ASP A 489 -0.37 -27.51 19.54
CA ASP A 489 -1.66 -27.55 18.82
C ASP A 489 -2.21 -26.14 18.59
N ARG A 490 -2.14 -25.28 19.60
CA ARG A 490 -2.59 -23.89 19.47
C ARG A 490 -1.75 -23.09 18.46
N HIS A 491 -0.44 -23.36 18.37
CA HIS A 491 0.39 -22.75 17.35
C HIS A 491 -0.02 -23.20 15.95
N PHE A 492 -0.29 -24.48 15.76
CA PHE A 492 -0.79 -25.00 14.48
C PHE A 492 -2.17 -24.43 14.11
N GLU A 493 -3.03 -24.10 15.07
CA GLU A 493 -4.28 -23.35 14.78
C GLU A 493 -4.00 -21.95 14.20
N MET A 494 -2.97 -21.26 14.68
CA MET A 494 -2.58 -19.97 14.11
C MET A 494 -2.03 -20.11 12.69
N ILE A 495 -1.22 -21.13 12.46
CA ILE A 495 -0.71 -21.49 11.13
C ILE A 495 -1.87 -21.83 10.19
N ASP A 496 -2.83 -22.63 10.63
CA ASP A 496 -4.02 -23.00 9.87
C ASP A 496 -4.81 -21.76 9.40
N ARG A 497 -5.05 -20.80 10.29
CA ARG A 497 -5.72 -19.55 9.97
C ARG A 497 -4.97 -18.70 8.92
N SER A 498 -3.63 -18.62 9.03
CA SER A 498 -2.80 -17.95 8.03
C SER A 498 -2.89 -18.65 6.67
N LEU A 499 -2.70 -19.97 6.63
CA LEU A 499 -2.70 -20.75 5.39
C LEU A 499 -4.08 -20.75 4.71
N ALA A 500 -5.18 -20.73 5.49
CA ALA A 500 -6.53 -20.55 4.96
C ALA A 500 -6.64 -19.26 4.13
N ARG A 501 -6.13 -18.14 4.65
CA ARG A 501 -6.12 -16.87 3.89
C ARG A 501 -5.25 -16.95 2.63
N LEU A 502 -4.13 -17.66 2.70
CA LEU A 502 -3.27 -17.85 1.53
C LEU A 502 -3.98 -18.67 0.43
N GLY A 503 -4.77 -19.67 0.83
CA GLY A 503 -5.61 -20.43 -0.09
C GLY A 503 -6.69 -19.57 -0.78
N GLU A 504 -7.36 -18.69 -0.04
CA GLU A 504 -8.39 -17.78 -0.58
C GLU A 504 -7.90 -16.90 -1.74
N ILE A 505 -6.60 -16.62 -1.84
CA ILE A 505 -6.02 -15.77 -2.88
C ILE A 505 -5.29 -16.57 -3.98
N GLY A 506 -5.21 -17.89 -3.84
CA GLY A 506 -4.53 -18.76 -4.79
C GLY A 506 -3.01 -18.81 -4.63
N SER A 507 -2.47 -18.55 -3.44
CA SER A 507 -1.06 -18.79 -3.16
C SER A 507 -0.78 -20.30 -3.15
N ARG A 508 0.30 -20.71 -3.84
CA ARG A 508 0.61 -22.14 -4.06
C ARG A 508 2.06 -22.50 -3.75
N VAL A 509 2.71 -21.70 -2.93
CA VAL A 509 4.10 -21.88 -2.50
C VAL A 509 4.15 -21.93 -0.99
N VAL A 510 4.85 -22.91 -0.46
CA VAL A 510 5.15 -23.02 0.97
C VAL A 510 6.65 -23.15 1.21
N TYR A 511 7.10 -22.70 2.36
CA TYR A 511 8.50 -22.72 2.78
C TYR A 511 8.69 -23.66 3.96
N VAL A 512 9.60 -24.60 3.82
CA VAL A 512 9.94 -25.61 4.84
C VAL A 512 11.42 -25.47 5.20
N PRO A 513 11.76 -24.78 6.28
CA PRO A 513 13.14 -24.66 6.72
C PRO A 513 13.70 -26.02 7.16
N LEU A 514 14.75 -26.49 6.49
CA LEU A 514 15.56 -27.65 6.92
C LEU A 514 16.75 -27.21 7.80
N ILE A 515 17.05 -25.90 7.82
CA ILE A 515 18.05 -25.28 8.69
C ILE A 515 17.38 -24.19 9.53
N CYS A 516 17.96 -23.90 10.68
CA CYS A 516 17.52 -22.84 11.59
C CYS A 516 18.06 -21.47 11.17
N HIS A 517 17.54 -20.43 11.79
CA HIS A 517 18.07 -19.07 11.72
C HIS A 517 18.15 -18.50 10.31
N THR A 518 17.22 -18.88 9.45
CA THR A 518 17.13 -18.32 8.09
C THR A 518 16.52 -16.92 8.13
N ASN A 519 16.43 -16.27 6.98
CA ASN A 519 15.78 -14.97 6.85
C ASN A 519 14.26 -14.98 7.14
N LEU A 520 13.66 -16.15 7.33
CA LEU A 520 12.33 -16.30 7.90
C LEU A 520 12.28 -16.10 9.42
N GLY A 521 13.45 -16.05 10.08
CA GLY A 521 13.54 -15.87 11.53
C GLY A 521 13.16 -17.11 12.33
N ASN A 522 13.20 -18.29 11.70
CA ASN A 522 12.85 -19.55 12.33
C ASN A 522 13.89 -19.97 13.37
N GLU A 523 13.40 -20.29 14.56
CA GLU A 523 14.20 -20.81 15.67
C GLU A 523 14.52 -22.28 15.46
N GLN A 524 13.56 -23.04 14.93
CA GLN A 524 13.71 -24.47 14.68
C GLN A 524 13.59 -24.79 13.19
N SER A 525 14.24 -25.89 12.77
CA SER A 525 13.97 -26.51 11.48
C SER A 525 12.71 -27.36 11.56
N MET A 526 11.95 -27.49 10.46
CA MET A 526 10.72 -28.30 10.43
C MET A 526 11.00 -29.82 10.34
N VAL A 527 12.21 -30.22 9.95
CA VAL A 527 12.70 -31.57 10.11
C VAL A 527 13.74 -31.56 11.22
N ARG A 528 13.49 -32.31 12.28
CA ARG A 528 14.32 -32.31 13.48
C ARG A 528 15.23 -33.55 13.50
N TRP A 529 16.46 -33.33 13.95
CA TRP A 529 17.45 -34.41 14.06
C TRP A 529 17.37 -35.02 15.45
N VAL A 530 17.31 -36.34 15.54
CA VAL A 530 17.30 -37.10 16.82
C VAL A 530 18.61 -37.85 16.92
N ASP A 531 19.47 -37.47 17.86
CA ASP A 531 20.74 -38.12 18.09
C ASP A 531 20.54 -39.51 18.73
N LYS A 532 21.07 -40.53 18.08
CA LYS A 532 21.03 -41.95 18.58
C LYS A 532 22.35 -42.37 19.16
N GLY A 533 23.33 -41.47 19.22
CA GLY A 533 24.70 -41.79 19.58
C GLY A 533 25.53 -42.37 18.42
N ASP A 534 26.84 -42.40 18.63
CA ASP A 534 27.82 -42.88 17.65
C ASP A 534 27.71 -42.25 16.25
N GLY A 535 27.30 -40.97 16.17
CA GLY A 535 27.14 -40.25 14.90
C GLY A 535 25.97 -40.72 14.03
N ARG A 536 25.04 -41.47 14.61
CA ARG A 536 23.82 -41.94 13.94
C ARG A 536 22.65 -41.04 14.31
N TYR A 537 21.84 -40.71 13.30
CA TYR A 537 20.68 -39.82 13.46
C TYR A 537 19.40 -40.43 12.90
N GLU A 538 18.30 -40.20 13.56
CA GLU A 538 16.95 -40.34 13.02
C GLU A 538 16.38 -38.95 12.71
N TYR A 539 15.38 -38.88 11.83
CA TYR A 539 14.80 -37.63 11.40
C TYR A 539 13.31 -37.61 11.72
N ASP A 540 12.92 -36.62 12.52
CA ASP A 540 11.51 -36.40 12.87
C ASP A 540 10.88 -35.39 11.88
N PHE A 541 10.01 -35.90 11.02
CA PHE A 541 9.27 -35.13 10.02
C PHE A 541 7.91 -34.66 10.50
N SER A 542 7.50 -34.90 11.73
CA SER A 542 6.14 -34.69 12.23
C SER A 542 5.66 -33.25 12.05
N VAL A 543 6.54 -32.27 12.30
CA VAL A 543 6.25 -30.85 12.12
C VAL A 543 6.04 -30.51 10.64
N MET A 544 6.94 -30.93 9.77
CA MET A 544 6.82 -30.74 8.32
C MET A 544 5.55 -31.39 7.77
N ASP A 545 5.28 -32.62 8.16
CA ASP A 545 4.12 -33.37 7.68
C ASP A 545 2.81 -32.63 8.06
N ARG A 546 2.68 -32.23 9.33
CA ARG A 546 1.50 -31.48 9.80
C ARG A 546 1.35 -30.13 9.11
N TYR A 547 2.46 -29.42 8.88
CA TYR A 547 2.46 -28.15 8.16
C TYR A 547 1.98 -28.32 6.70
N LEU A 548 2.48 -29.35 6.00
CA LEU A 548 2.06 -29.67 4.64
C LEU A 548 0.62 -30.16 4.58
N ASP A 549 0.13 -30.93 5.56
CA ASP A 549 -1.28 -31.35 5.64
C ASP A 549 -2.22 -30.15 5.73
N ILE A 550 -1.86 -29.13 6.52
CA ILE A 550 -2.61 -27.90 6.62
C ILE A 550 -2.55 -27.11 5.29
N ALA A 551 -1.37 -27.00 4.71
CA ALA A 551 -1.21 -26.31 3.43
C ALA A 551 -2.04 -26.98 2.32
N GLU A 552 -1.99 -28.30 2.19
CA GLU A 552 -2.76 -29.06 1.20
C GLU A 552 -4.28 -28.92 1.40
N ARG A 553 -4.73 -28.81 2.66
CA ARG A 553 -6.16 -28.59 2.98
C ARG A 553 -6.70 -27.29 2.40
N HIS A 554 -5.93 -26.20 2.49
CA HIS A 554 -6.38 -24.87 2.12
C HIS A 554 -5.99 -24.44 0.70
N MET A 555 -4.87 -24.94 0.19
CA MET A 555 -4.31 -24.52 -1.09
C MET A 555 -4.44 -25.58 -2.19
N GLY A 556 -4.92 -26.77 -1.85
CA GLY A 556 -4.69 -27.96 -2.67
C GLY A 556 -3.20 -28.33 -2.66
N LYS A 557 -2.76 -29.11 -3.63
CA LYS A 557 -1.32 -29.46 -3.74
C LYS A 557 -0.49 -28.21 -4.05
N PRO A 558 0.44 -27.82 -3.16
CA PRO A 558 1.33 -26.70 -3.47
C PRO A 558 2.07 -26.93 -4.80
N ARG A 559 2.16 -25.87 -5.59
CA ARG A 559 2.94 -25.92 -6.83
C ARG A 559 4.43 -26.05 -6.54
N PHE A 560 4.88 -25.41 -5.47
CA PHE A 560 6.24 -25.51 -4.99
C PHE A 560 6.29 -25.63 -3.46
N VAL A 561 7.18 -26.50 -3.01
CA VAL A 561 7.61 -26.63 -1.63
C VAL A 561 9.09 -26.26 -1.61
N VAL A 562 9.40 -25.11 -1.04
CA VAL A 562 10.77 -24.58 -0.98
C VAL A 562 11.42 -25.06 0.31
N PHE A 563 12.43 -25.91 0.20
CA PHE A 563 13.24 -26.35 1.33
C PHE A 563 14.39 -25.37 1.53
N ASN A 564 14.34 -24.61 2.64
CA ASN A 564 15.43 -23.72 3.00
C ASN A 564 16.61 -24.54 3.52
N VAL A 565 17.61 -24.70 2.69
CA VAL A 565 18.84 -25.44 2.97
C VAL A 565 20.07 -24.55 3.05
N TRP A 566 19.90 -23.27 2.75
CA TRP A 566 21.01 -22.32 2.69
C TRP A 566 20.56 -20.90 3.11
N ASP A 567 21.46 -20.21 3.81
CA ASP A 567 21.35 -18.77 4.09
C ASP A 567 22.76 -18.16 4.12
N VAL A 568 22.86 -16.84 4.15
CA VAL A 568 24.15 -16.11 4.01
C VAL A 568 25.18 -16.45 5.10
N TYR A 569 24.75 -16.92 6.25
CA TYR A 569 25.65 -17.30 7.34
C TYR A 569 26.40 -18.62 7.09
N VAL A 570 25.81 -19.51 6.28
CA VAL A 570 26.43 -20.80 5.96
C VAL A 570 27.73 -20.59 5.20
N GLY A 571 28.83 -21.12 5.72
CA GLY A 571 30.16 -20.94 5.15
C GLY A 571 30.70 -19.51 5.21
N ALA A 572 30.08 -18.62 5.98
CA ALA A 572 30.48 -17.21 6.07
C ALA A 572 31.91 -17.02 6.57
N LYS A 573 32.37 -17.85 7.50
CA LYS A 573 33.73 -17.82 8.05
C LYS A 573 34.79 -18.15 6.98
N ALA A 574 34.54 -19.13 6.14
CA ALA A 574 35.44 -19.48 5.04
C ALA A 574 35.48 -18.43 3.91
N LYS A 575 34.38 -17.66 3.74
CA LYS A 575 34.30 -16.58 2.75
C LYS A 575 34.95 -15.28 3.23
N HIS A 576 35.16 -15.14 4.54
CA HIS A 576 35.76 -13.94 5.13
C HIS A 576 37.24 -13.84 4.76
N GLY A 577 37.60 -12.78 4.02
CA GLY A 577 39.00 -12.55 3.58
C GLY A 577 39.30 -12.89 2.13
N LYS A 578 38.35 -13.50 1.39
CA LYS A 578 38.49 -13.66 -0.07
C LYS A 578 37.87 -12.45 -0.75
N SER A 579 38.45 -12.03 -1.90
CA SER A 579 37.90 -10.97 -2.74
C SER A 579 36.48 -11.36 -3.19
N ALA A 580 35.49 -10.91 -2.42
CA ALA A 580 34.09 -11.24 -2.68
C ALA A 580 33.53 -10.31 -3.78
N ARG A 581 32.75 -10.84 -4.69
CA ARG A 581 31.96 -10.02 -5.63
C ARG A 581 30.98 -9.13 -4.84
N SER A 582 30.56 -8.03 -5.43
CA SER A 582 29.90 -6.89 -4.76
C SER A 582 28.71 -7.23 -3.83
N GLY A 583 28.01 -8.34 -4.05
CA GLY A 583 26.88 -8.80 -3.22
C GLY A 583 27.35 -9.49 -1.94
N GLU A 584 28.29 -10.44 -2.05
CA GLU A 584 28.85 -11.19 -0.91
C GLU A 584 29.64 -10.28 0.03
N ALA A 585 30.44 -9.35 -0.51
CA ALA A 585 31.18 -8.39 0.30
C ALA A 585 30.24 -7.53 1.16
N ARG A 586 29.10 -7.15 0.62
CA ARG A 586 28.07 -6.39 1.36
C ARG A 586 27.41 -7.22 2.45
N ALA A 587 27.10 -8.50 2.18
CA ALA A 587 26.53 -9.40 3.17
C ALA A 587 27.49 -9.63 4.32
N LEU A 588 28.75 -9.95 4.02
CA LEU A 588 29.80 -10.14 5.03
C LEU A 588 30.09 -8.88 5.83
N ALA A 589 30.16 -7.71 5.17
CA ALA A 589 30.31 -6.43 5.85
C ALA A 589 29.12 -6.12 6.76
N TYR A 590 27.91 -6.45 6.33
CA TYR A 590 26.70 -6.30 7.11
C TYR A 590 26.70 -7.19 8.37
N LEU A 591 27.05 -8.47 8.24
CA LEU A 591 27.20 -9.39 9.37
C LEU A 591 28.26 -8.91 10.36
N LYS A 592 29.42 -8.51 9.84
CA LYS A 592 30.52 -7.98 10.67
C LYS A 592 30.13 -6.72 11.42
N ASN A 593 29.47 -5.78 10.78
CA ASN A 593 29.04 -4.52 11.40
C ASN A 593 27.98 -4.71 12.49
N ARG A 594 27.33 -5.84 12.53
CA ARG A 594 26.37 -6.22 13.58
C ARG A 594 26.96 -7.10 14.67
N GLY A 595 28.26 -7.42 14.60
CA GLY A 595 28.90 -8.33 15.53
C GLY A 595 28.32 -9.76 15.45
N ALA A 596 27.73 -10.13 14.31
CA ALA A 596 27.13 -11.44 14.13
C ALA A 596 28.22 -12.51 14.05
N PRO A 597 28.01 -13.69 14.69
CA PRO A 597 28.94 -14.81 14.54
C PRO A 597 28.96 -15.27 13.07
N LEU A 598 30.13 -15.55 12.56
CA LEU A 598 30.34 -16.11 11.24
C LEU A 598 30.30 -17.65 11.37
N GLY A 599 29.20 -18.27 10.94
CA GLY A 599 29.04 -19.73 10.95
C GLY A 599 29.95 -20.44 9.94
N GLU A 600 30.28 -21.66 10.22
CA GLU A 600 31.01 -22.55 9.32
C GLU A 600 30.02 -23.42 8.54
N GLY A 601 29.02 -23.96 9.22
CA GLY A 601 28.04 -24.86 8.66
C GLY A 601 26.58 -24.44 8.92
N PRO A 602 25.64 -25.26 8.46
CA PRO A 602 24.22 -25.03 8.72
C PRO A 602 23.86 -25.37 10.17
N VAL A 603 22.96 -24.61 10.76
CA VAL A 603 22.38 -24.88 12.07
C VAL A 603 21.08 -25.67 11.89
N VAL A 604 20.91 -26.78 12.60
CA VAL A 604 19.71 -27.62 12.58
C VAL A 604 19.13 -27.76 13.97
N THR A 605 17.89 -28.21 14.09
CA THR A 605 17.29 -28.56 15.38
C THR A 605 17.67 -29.99 15.75
N MET A 606 18.43 -30.12 16.82
CA MET A 606 18.76 -31.44 17.44
C MET A 606 17.81 -31.67 18.61
N VAL A 607 17.18 -32.84 18.65
CA VAL A 607 16.25 -33.24 19.71
C VAL A 607 16.91 -34.38 20.52
N ASP A 608 17.03 -34.15 21.81
CA ASP A 608 17.45 -35.19 22.75
C ASP A 608 16.34 -36.24 22.88
N PRO A 609 16.62 -37.53 22.63
CA PRO A 609 15.59 -38.55 22.64
C PRO A 609 14.98 -38.82 24.02
N ALA A 610 15.72 -38.55 25.11
CA ALA A 610 15.25 -38.79 26.48
C ALA A 610 14.44 -37.60 27.04
N THR A 611 14.95 -36.37 26.87
CA THR A 611 14.34 -35.18 27.45
C THR A 611 13.36 -34.48 26.50
N LYS A 612 13.39 -34.83 25.20
CA LYS A 612 12.65 -34.15 24.12
C LYS A 612 13.03 -32.67 23.93
N GLN A 613 14.09 -32.21 24.57
CA GLN A 613 14.58 -30.85 24.41
C GLN A 613 15.14 -30.65 23.01
N ALA A 614 14.69 -29.58 22.35
CA ALA A 614 15.19 -29.13 21.05
C ALA A 614 16.28 -28.07 21.24
N THR A 615 17.43 -28.27 20.62
CA THR A 615 18.58 -27.37 20.67
C THR A 615 19.10 -27.04 19.27
N PRO A 616 19.45 -25.78 18.98
CA PRO A 616 20.13 -25.44 17.73
C PRO A 616 21.55 -25.99 17.74
N THR A 617 21.92 -26.79 16.75
CA THR A 617 23.23 -27.42 16.63
C THR A 617 23.83 -27.12 15.27
N GLU A 618 25.06 -26.58 15.25
CA GLU A 618 25.81 -26.36 14.01
C GLU A 618 26.42 -27.67 13.51
N LEU A 619 26.18 -27.98 12.24
CA LEU A 619 26.74 -29.12 11.55
C LEU A 619 27.98 -28.69 10.73
N PRO A 620 28.84 -29.61 10.29
CA PRO A 620 29.91 -29.33 9.35
C PRO A 620 29.40 -28.64 8.08
N GLY A 621 30.25 -27.80 7.49
CA GLY A 621 29.91 -27.09 6.24
C GLY A 621 29.64 -28.04 5.09
N TYR A 622 28.83 -27.69 4.14
CA TYR A 622 28.46 -28.56 3.01
C TYR A 622 29.66 -29.02 2.15
N ALA A 623 30.77 -28.30 2.18
CA ALA A 623 31.99 -28.67 1.48
C ALA A 623 32.85 -29.69 2.27
N ASP A 624 32.51 -29.96 3.53
CA ASP A 624 33.28 -30.85 4.40
C ASP A 624 32.98 -32.33 4.07
N ALA A 625 33.99 -33.18 4.19
CA ALA A 625 33.91 -34.59 3.73
C ALA A 625 32.80 -35.38 4.43
N GLU A 626 32.56 -35.10 5.71
CA GLU A 626 31.54 -35.78 6.54
C GLU A 626 30.12 -35.36 6.25
N SER A 627 29.90 -34.16 5.69
CA SER A 627 28.57 -33.58 5.49
C SER A 627 27.67 -34.44 4.60
N LYS A 628 28.26 -35.07 3.60
CA LYS A 628 27.50 -35.96 2.70
C LYS A 628 26.90 -37.15 3.43
N ALA A 629 27.65 -37.75 4.35
CA ALA A 629 27.18 -38.90 5.14
C ALA A 629 26.01 -38.48 6.07
N LEU A 630 26.04 -37.26 6.59
CA LEU A 630 24.99 -36.70 7.44
C LEU A 630 23.72 -36.37 6.66
N TRP A 631 23.83 -35.67 5.53
CA TRP A 631 22.67 -35.13 4.80
C TRP A 631 22.02 -36.14 3.85
N LYS A 632 22.76 -37.11 3.31
CA LYS A 632 22.22 -38.09 2.34
C LYS A 632 21.03 -38.90 2.88
N PRO A 633 21.03 -39.41 4.11
CA PRO A 633 19.88 -40.16 4.65
C PRO A 633 18.65 -39.23 4.81
N LEU A 634 18.83 -37.98 5.29
CA LEU A 634 17.75 -37.02 5.45
C LEU A 634 17.14 -36.69 4.10
N ILE A 635 17.95 -36.30 3.11
CA ILE A 635 17.44 -35.90 1.78
C ILE A 635 16.76 -37.09 1.09
N SER A 636 17.30 -38.32 1.23
CA SER A 636 16.66 -39.53 0.68
C SER A 636 15.28 -39.76 1.31
N ALA A 637 15.17 -39.66 2.64
CA ALA A 637 13.88 -39.79 3.35
C ALA A 637 12.89 -38.68 2.98
N LEU A 638 13.38 -37.46 2.81
CA LEU A 638 12.59 -36.32 2.36
C LEU A 638 11.99 -36.56 0.97
N ILE A 639 12.80 -36.98 0.00
CA ILE A 639 12.35 -37.29 -1.38
C ILE A 639 11.29 -38.39 -1.35
N GLN A 640 11.49 -39.46 -0.55
CA GLN A 640 10.49 -40.53 -0.42
C GLN A 640 9.15 -40.01 0.13
N ARG A 641 9.18 -39.11 1.14
CA ARG A 641 7.96 -38.51 1.69
C ARG A 641 7.26 -37.63 0.68
N MET A 642 8.00 -36.79 -0.03
CA MET A 642 7.43 -35.91 -1.05
C MET A 642 6.85 -36.73 -2.22
N ARG A 643 7.47 -37.81 -2.58
CA ARG A 643 6.92 -38.77 -3.57
C ARG A 643 5.64 -39.42 -3.07
N ALA A 644 5.57 -39.89 -1.83
CA ALA A 644 4.39 -40.46 -1.22
C ALA A 644 3.20 -39.48 -1.19
N ARG A 645 3.48 -38.17 -1.03
CA ARG A 645 2.47 -37.06 -1.12
C ARG A 645 2.13 -36.70 -2.56
N GLY A 646 2.84 -37.17 -3.57
CA GLY A 646 2.73 -36.75 -4.95
C GLY A 646 3.21 -35.30 -5.17
N LEU A 647 4.17 -34.86 -4.38
CA LEU A 647 4.81 -33.55 -4.38
C LEU A 647 6.30 -33.58 -4.76
N GLU A 648 6.83 -34.72 -5.24
CA GLU A 648 8.24 -34.84 -5.65
C GLU A 648 8.63 -33.79 -6.69
N GLY A 649 7.77 -33.59 -7.70
CA GLY A 649 7.98 -32.57 -8.73
C GLY A 649 7.79 -31.12 -8.28
N ALA A 650 7.28 -30.90 -7.05
CA ALA A 650 7.12 -29.60 -6.45
C ALA A 650 8.30 -29.13 -5.59
N MET A 651 9.31 -30.01 -5.38
CA MET A 651 10.47 -29.71 -4.52
C MET A 651 11.37 -28.66 -5.15
N LEU A 652 11.72 -27.64 -4.39
CA LEU A 652 12.79 -26.69 -4.70
C LEU A 652 13.72 -26.56 -3.50
N PHE A 653 15.00 -26.29 -3.77
CA PHE A 653 15.93 -25.83 -2.74
C PHE A 653 16.04 -24.30 -2.77
N GLY A 654 16.49 -23.72 -1.68
CA GLY A 654 16.65 -22.26 -1.62
C GLY A 654 17.19 -21.76 -0.28
N VAL A 655 17.28 -20.47 -0.19
CA VAL A 655 16.88 -19.45 -1.19
C VAL A 655 18.15 -18.79 -1.70
N ALA A 656 18.37 -18.79 -3.01
CA ALA A 656 19.40 -17.97 -3.61
C ALA A 656 18.90 -16.51 -3.68
N THR A 657 19.74 -15.58 -3.20
CA THR A 657 19.39 -14.15 -3.10
C THR A 657 20.41 -13.32 -3.89
N ASP A 658 20.57 -12.03 -3.60
CA ASP A 658 21.73 -11.24 -4.09
C ASP A 658 23.06 -11.84 -3.66
N SER A 659 23.05 -12.61 -2.56
CA SER A 659 24.09 -13.57 -2.19
C SER A 659 23.66 -14.96 -2.60
N VAL A 660 24.57 -15.73 -3.15
CA VAL A 660 24.30 -17.07 -3.64
C VAL A 660 25.19 -18.10 -2.94
N PRO A 661 24.71 -19.36 -2.76
CA PRO A 661 25.60 -20.42 -2.31
C PRO A 661 26.79 -20.57 -3.27
N THR A 662 27.90 -21.09 -2.78
CA THR A 662 29.07 -21.39 -3.62
C THR A 662 28.75 -22.52 -4.62
N LYS A 663 29.57 -22.66 -5.63
CA LYS A 663 29.42 -23.75 -6.61
C LYS A 663 29.45 -25.13 -5.91
N ALA A 664 30.36 -25.33 -4.96
CA ALA A 664 30.47 -26.56 -4.20
C ALA A 664 29.22 -26.89 -3.37
N GLU A 665 28.61 -25.86 -2.71
CA GLU A 665 27.34 -26.00 -1.98
C GLU A 665 26.19 -26.41 -2.90
N VAL A 666 26.14 -25.81 -4.12
CA VAL A 666 25.13 -26.17 -5.11
C VAL A 666 25.33 -27.57 -5.66
N GLU A 667 26.59 -27.95 -5.96
CA GLU A 667 26.95 -29.30 -6.42
C GLU A 667 26.64 -30.36 -5.36
N PHE A 668 26.85 -30.06 -4.07
CA PHE A 668 26.49 -30.91 -2.96
C PHE A 668 25.00 -31.34 -2.98
N PHE A 669 24.10 -30.37 -3.10
CA PHE A 669 22.67 -30.68 -3.18
C PHE A 669 22.27 -31.30 -4.51
N ALA A 670 22.93 -30.94 -5.61
CA ALA A 670 22.69 -31.58 -6.92
C ALA A 670 23.07 -33.08 -6.92
N ASP A 671 24.06 -33.47 -6.14
CA ASP A 671 24.45 -34.84 -5.97
C ASP A 671 23.47 -35.62 -5.05
N LEU A 672 23.00 -34.98 -3.97
CA LEU A 672 22.06 -35.62 -3.03
C LEU A 672 20.63 -35.74 -3.59
N ALA A 673 20.20 -34.81 -4.40
CA ALA A 673 18.86 -34.72 -5.01
C ALA A 673 18.96 -34.33 -6.49
N PRO A 674 19.39 -35.26 -7.36
CA PRO A 674 19.53 -34.94 -8.79
C PRO A 674 18.22 -34.45 -9.40
N GLY A 675 18.30 -33.32 -10.10
CA GLY A 675 17.17 -32.74 -10.82
C GLY A 675 16.30 -31.78 -9.99
N VAL A 676 16.48 -31.66 -8.68
CA VAL A 676 15.75 -30.68 -7.85
C VAL A 676 16.31 -29.28 -8.12
N PRO A 677 15.48 -28.36 -8.64
CA PRO A 677 15.92 -26.99 -8.95
C PRO A 677 15.97 -26.09 -7.72
N TRP A 678 16.47 -24.86 -7.91
CA TRP A 678 16.51 -23.86 -6.87
C TRP A 678 15.49 -22.71 -7.11
N VAL A 679 15.13 -22.00 -6.03
CA VAL A 679 14.38 -20.76 -6.06
C VAL A 679 15.33 -19.57 -5.88
N GLY A 680 15.03 -18.47 -6.56
CA GLY A 680 15.78 -17.24 -6.47
C GLY A 680 14.94 -16.03 -6.05
N HIS A 681 15.44 -15.27 -5.08
CA HIS A 681 14.87 -13.98 -4.68
C HIS A 681 15.95 -12.91 -4.75
N SER A 682 15.95 -12.07 -5.77
CA SER A 682 16.99 -11.06 -5.94
C SER A 682 16.48 -9.71 -6.42
N HIS A 683 17.33 -8.68 -6.31
CA HIS A 683 17.00 -7.35 -6.79
C HIS A 683 16.90 -7.29 -8.33
N HIS A 684 17.80 -7.97 -9.03
CA HIS A 684 17.96 -7.85 -10.48
C HIS A 684 17.54 -9.09 -11.26
N GLY A 685 17.27 -10.18 -10.57
CA GLY A 685 16.99 -11.47 -11.18
C GLY A 685 18.24 -12.23 -11.61
N PHE A 686 18.11 -13.56 -11.57
CA PHE A 686 19.11 -14.49 -12.08
C PHE A 686 18.83 -14.83 -13.54
N THR A 687 17.53 -14.86 -13.89
CA THR A 687 17.08 -15.35 -15.18
C THR A 687 16.76 -14.22 -16.13
N HIS A 688 17.76 -13.63 -16.74
CA HIS A 688 17.52 -12.79 -17.92
C HIS A 688 17.15 -13.63 -19.15
N ARG A 689 17.38 -14.96 -19.09
CA ARG A 689 17.12 -15.91 -20.18
C ARG A 689 16.54 -17.21 -19.64
N ALA A 690 15.64 -17.83 -20.38
CA ALA A 690 15.17 -19.16 -20.12
C ALA A 690 16.36 -20.15 -20.03
N GLY A 691 16.30 -21.08 -19.05
CA GLY A 691 17.35 -22.09 -18.88
C GLY A 691 18.55 -21.63 -18.07
N PHE A 692 18.49 -20.48 -17.36
CA PHE A 692 19.58 -20.09 -16.46
C PHE A 692 19.84 -21.16 -15.39
N LYS A 693 21.12 -21.50 -15.25
CA LYS A 693 21.59 -22.44 -14.21
C LYS A 693 22.48 -21.72 -13.21
N LEU A 694 22.17 -21.87 -11.94
CA LEU A 694 22.99 -21.42 -10.82
C LEU A 694 24.36 -22.10 -10.90
N HIS A 695 25.43 -21.32 -11.05
CA HIS A 695 26.81 -21.79 -11.32
C HIS A 695 26.96 -22.78 -12.50
N GLY A 696 25.99 -22.81 -13.42
CA GLY A 696 25.97 -23.80 -14.50
C GLY A 696 25.54 -25.22 -14.09
N VAL A 697 25.17 -25.42 -12.81
CA VAL A 697 24.88 -26.75 -12.23
C VAL A 697 23.37 -27.04 -12.28
N VAL A 698 22.56 -26.27 -11.57
CA VAL A 698 21.11 -26.53 -11.40
C VAL A 698 20.26 -25.37 -11.92
N PRO A 699 19.07 -25.64 -12.49
CA PRO A 699 18.19 -24.58 -12.93
C PRO A 699 17.58 -23.79 -11.76
N ILE A 700 17.30 -22.51 -11.99
CA ILE A 700 16.37 -21.73 -11.18
C ILE A 700 14.98 -21.93 -11.79
N ALA A 701 14.09 -22.63 -11.08
CA ALA A 701 12.76 -22.94 -11.57
C ALA A 701 11.74 -21.81 -11.33
N TYR A 702 11.97 -21.03 -10.29
CA TYR A 702 11.13 -19.93 -9.89
C TYR A 702 11.97 -18.76 -9.37
N GLU A 703 11.58 -17.55 -9.71
CA GLU A 703 12.29 -16.37 -9.30
C GLU A 703 11.34 -15.23 -8.96
N THR A 704 11.62 -14.51 -7.88
CA THR A 704 10.99 -13.23 -7.59
C THR A 704 11.99 -12.08 -7.70
N ARG A 705 11.61 -11.04 -8.42
CA ARG A 705 12.40 -9.83 -8.66
C ARG A 705 11.84 -8.62 -7.95
N VAL A 706 12.72 -7.63 -7.73
CA VAL A 706 12.35 -6.34 -7.12
C VAL A 706 12.11 -5.26 -8.14
N TRP A 707 12.82 -5.32 -9.27
CA TRP A 707 12.87 -4.26 -10.27
C TRP A 707 12.56 -4.83 -11.63
N HIS A 708 11.71 -4.26 -12.45
CA HIS A 708 11.78 -4.36 -13.91
C HIS A 708 10.51 -4.10 -14.71
N THR A 709 9.35 -4.05 -14.10
CA THR A 709 8.11 -4.04 -14.88
C THR A 709 7.68 -2.69 -15.41
N TYR A 710 8.25 -1.62 -14.87
CA TYR A 710 7.68 -0.28 -15.03
C TYR A 710 7.62 0.27 -16.43
N PHE A 711 8.55 -0.11 -17.30
CA PHE A 711 8.69 0.49 -18.63
C PHE A 711 8.30 -0.46 -19.75
N SER A 712 7.88 -1.67 -19.43
CA SER A 712 7.62 -2.73 -20.40
C SER A 712 6.14 -2.93 -20.75
N SER A 713 5.25 -2.20 -20.11
CA SER A 713 3.79 -2.34 -20.25
C SER A 713 3.20 -1.40 -21.29
N ASP A 714 3.90 -1.14 -22.38
CA ASP A 714 3.39 -0.34 -23.50
C ASP A 714 2.14 -1.01 -24.08
N PRO A 715 0.96 -0.37 -24.08
CA PRO A 715 -0.27 -0.95 -24.64
C PRO A 715 -0.14 -1.29 -26.13
N ALA A 716 0.71 -0.58 -26.87
CA ALA A 716 0.98 -0.88 -28.30
C ALA A 716 1.88 -2.11 -28.49
N LYS A 717 2.54 -2.57 -27.42
CA LYS A 717 3.43 -3.74 -27.43
C LYS A 717 3.12 -4.64 -26.26
N PRO A 718 1.93 -5.22 -26.20
CA PRO A 718 1.47 -5.96 -25.03
C PRO A 718 2.37 -7.14 -24.74
N ARG A 719 2.68 -7.35 -23.48
CA ARG A 719 3.34 -8.53 -22.95
C ARG A 719 2.34 -9.32 -22.14
N TYR A 720 2.24 -10.59 -22.43
CA TYR A 720 1.33 -11.50 -21.77
C TYR A 720 2.11 -12.32 -20.75
N GLY A 721 2.23 -11.80 -19.53
CA GLY A 721 3.03 -12.42 -18.47
C GLY A 721 2.64 -13.86 -18.18
N TRP A 722 1.35 -14.17 -18.25
CA TRP A 722 0.83 -15.52 -18.08
C TRP A 722 1.32 -16.52 -19.14
N LYS A 723 1.80 -16.05 -20.31
CA LYS A 723 2.45 -16.87 -21.35
C LYS A 723 3.95 -17.07 -21.11
N ASN A 724 4.56 -16.35 -20.16
CA ASN A 724 5.98 -16.44 -19.95
C ASN A 724 6.36 -17.86 -19.51
N PRO A 725 7.22 -18.58 -20.25
CA PRO A 725 7.62 -19.95 -19.89
C PRO A 725 8.44 -19.98 -18.60
N VAL A 726 9.12 -18.88 -18.27
CA VAL A 726 9.86 -18.75 -17.02
C VAL A 726 8.93 -18.19 -15.95
N LEU A 727 8.81 -18.91 -14.83
CA LEU A 727 8.01 -18.45 -13.71
C LEU A 727 8.76 -17.34 -12.95
N VAL A 728 8.49 -16.12 -13.36
CA VAL A 728 9.06 -14.92 -12.73
C VAL A 728 7.94 -14.09 -12.16
N ALA A 729 8.01 -13.82 -10.86
CA ALA A 729 7.13 -12.88 -10.17
C ALA A 729 7.88 -11.60 -9.80
N GLU A 730 7.16 -10.57 -9.42
CA GLU A 730 7.73 -9.31 -8.99
C GLU A 730 6.94 -8.73 -7.82
N TYR A 731 7.62 -8.16 -6.82
CA TYR A 731 6.97 -7.50 -5.69
C TYR A 731 7.16 -5.98 -5.67
N ASN A 732 7.88 -5.45 -6.64
CA ASN A 732 7.96 -4.02 -6.90
C ASN A 732 8.39 -3.18 -5.69
N ARG A 733 9.38 -3.64 -4.94
CA ARG A 733 9.80 -3.13 -3.64
C ARG A 733 8.63 -2.91 -2.68
N ALA A 734 8.49 -3.78 -1.71
CA ALA A 734 7.46 -3.72 -0.68
C ALA A 734 7.31 -2.34 -0.03
N ARG A 735 8.40 -1.60 0.13
CA ARG A 735 8.40 -0.20 0.63
C ARG A 735 7.48 0.74 -0.13
N ASN A 736 7.24 0.49 -1.40
CA ASN A 736 6.31 1.28 -2.22
C ASN A 736 4.87 0.75 -2.13
N LEU A 737 4.68 -0.45 -1.58
CA LEU A 737 3.37 -1.04 -1.40
C LEU A 737 2.70 -0.58 -0.10
N ASP A 738 3.49 -0.16 0.89
CA ASP A 738 3.00 0.31 2.19
C ASP A 738 2.55 1.78 2.18
N GLN A 739 2.53 2.41 1.01
CA GLN A 739 2.15 3.81 0.88
C GLN A 739 0.63 3.95 0.75
N LEU A 740 0.12 5.05 1.28
CA LEU A 740 -1.29 5.38 1.27
C LEU A 740 -1.64 6.32 0.10
N PRO A 741 -2.81 6.20 -0.48
CA PRO A 741 -3.79 5.13 -0.25
C PRO A 741 -3.30 3.78 -0.82
N PRO A 742 -3.74 2.63 -0.26
CA PRO A 742 -3.21 1.31 -0.59
C PRO A 742 -3.72 0.74 -1.93
N THR A 743 -4.16 1.58 -2.84
CA THR A 743 -4.74 1.21 -4.15
C THR A 743 -3.82 0.35 -5.00
N LYS A 744 -2.50 0.43 -4.77
CA LYS A 744 -1.51 -0.35 -5.50
C LYS A 744 -1.72 -1.86 -5.35
N TRP A 745 -2.20 -2.29 -4.20
CA TRP A 745 -2.52 -3.70 -3.96
C TRP A 745 -3.61 -4.22 -4.92
N ARG A 746 -4.55 -3.37 -5.33
CA ARG A 746 -5.61 -3.73 -6.28
C ARG A 746 -5.08 -4.03 -7.67
N HIS A 747 -4.05 -3.33 -8.12
CA HIS A 747 -3.61 -3.45 -9.51
C HIS A 747 -2.23 -4.09 -9.72
N ILE A 748 -1.51 -4.45 -8.67
CA ILE A 748 -0.15 -4.96 -8.82
C ILE A 748 -0.09 -6.29 -9.61
N ALA A 749 -1.08 -7.16 -9.44
CA ALA A 749 -1.15 -8.42 -10.18
C ALA A 749 -1.26 -8.16 -11.70
N GLU A 750 -2.22 -7.33 -12.09
CA GLU A 750 -2.47 -6.98 -13.49
C GLU A 750 -1.32 -6.16 -14.09
N LEU A 751 -0.71 -5.26 -13.29
CA LEU A 751 0.49 -4.52 -13.68
C LEU A 751 1.64 -5.46 -14.03
N ASN A 752 1.89 -6.47 -13.20
CA ASN A 752 2.96 -7.43 -13.41
C ASN A 752 2.69 -8.32 -14.65
N ILE A 753 1.45 -8.76 -14.85
CA ILE A 753 1.06 -9.53 -16.05
C ILE A 753 1.30 -8.71 -17.32
N THR A 754 0.92 -7.45 -17.35
CA THR A 754 1.16 -6.56 -18.50
C THR A 754 2.64 -6.24 -18.73
N GLY A 755 3.45 -6.31 -17.69
CA GLY A 755 4.89 -6.18 -17.74
C GLY A 755 5.65 -7.46 -18.16
N GLY A 756 4.94 -8.55 -18.42
CA GLY A 756 5.52 -9.81 -18.81
C GLY A 756 5.94 -10.72 -17.65
N GLN A 757 5.49 -10.43 -16.43
CA GLN A 757 5.71 -11.26 -15.25
C GLN A 757 4.50 -12.15 -15.00
N ARG A 758 4.70 -13.30 -14.33
CA ARG A 758 3.61 -14.26 -14.06
C ARG A 758 2.66 -13.81 -12.94
N GLY A 759 3.04 -12.84 -12.14
CA GLY A 759 2.26 -12.32 -11.02
C GLY A 759 3.11 -11.67 -9.95
N ILE A 760 2.68 -11.80 -8.69
CA ILE A 760 3.32 -11.21 -7.53
C ILE A 760 3.95 -12.29 -6.65
N GLY A 761 5.10 -11.99 -6.04
CA GLY A 761 5.76 -12.90 -5.13
C GLY A 761 6.57 -12.22 -4.06
N ARG A 762 7.04 -12.99 -3.09
CA ARG A 762 7.85 -12.56 -1.97
C ARG A 762 7.18 -11.48 -1.11
N ILE A 763 5.90 -11.63 -0.88
CA ILE A 763 5.15 -10.78 0.05
C ILE A 763 4.95 -11.55 1.35
N GLY A 764 5.19 -10.90 2.50
CA GLY A 764 4.89 -11.48 3.80
C GLY A 764 3.39 -11.67 4.01
N ALA A 765 2.99 -12.85 4.46
CA ALA A 765 1.62 -13.06 4.95
C ALA A 765 1.48 -12.48 6.37
N ASP A 766 2.24 -13.01 7.30
CA ASP A 766 2.16 -12.73 8.74
C ASP A 766 3.53 -12.35 9.35
N ASN A 767 4.43 -11.77 8.58
CA ASN A 767 5.78 -11.41 9.03
C ASN A 767 5.78 -10.06 9.79
N TRP A 768 5.08 -10.00 10.91
CA TRP A 768 4.89 -8.78 11.70
C TRP A 768 6.12 -8.40 12.52
N ARG A 769 6.15 -7.13 12.97
CA ARG A 769 6.98 -6.73 14.09
C ARG A 769 6.37 -7.24 15.38
N THR A 770 6.85 -8.36 15.87
CA THR A 770 6.33 -9.03 17.05
C THR A 770 7.28 -9.00 18.25
N ILE A 771 8.58 -8.70 17.98
CA ILE A 771 9.55 -8.47 19.05
C ILE A 771 9.25 -7.12 19.71
N ARG A 772 9.03 -7.14 21.02
CA ARG A 772 8.70 -5.95 21.81
C ARG A 772 9.89 -5.47 22.63
N ASP A 773 9.98 -4.17 22.82
CA ASP A 773 10.92 -3.58 23.76
C ASP A 773 10.41 -3.67 25.21
N PRO A 774 11.23 -3.26 26.24
CA PRO A 774 10.78 -3.29 27.64
C PRO A 774 9.54 -2.42 27.94
N LYS A 775 9.17 -1.51 27.04
CA LYS A 775 7.94 -0.68 27.15
C LYS A 775 6.74 -1.32 26.46
N GLY A 776 6.91 -2.52 25.87
CA GLY A 776 5.88 -3.23 25.12
C GLY A 776 5.68 -2.75 23.69
N GLU A 777 6.50 -1.80 23.18
CA GLU A 777 6.40 -1.32 21.81
C GLU A 777 7.00 -2.30 20.81
N ARG A 778 6.34 -2.47 19.66
CA ARG A 778 6.80 -3.32 18.57
C ARG A 778 8.05 -2.73 17.91
N LYS A 779 9.19 -3.42 17.99
CA LYS A 779 10.49 -2.93 17.48
C LYS A 779 11.08 -3.78 16.36
N GLY A 780 10.87 -5.08 16.37
CA GLY A 780 11.53 -6.00 15.45
C GLY A 780 10.66 -7.15 14.98
N LYS A 781 11.12 -7.79 13.92
CA LYS A 781 10.57 -9.05 13.39
C LYS A 781 11.33 -10.24 13.97
N VAL A 782 10.77 -11.44 13.89
CA VAL A 782 11.45 -12.64 14.35
C VAL A 782 12.83 -12.86 13.70
N ALA A 783 12.99 -12.44 12.45
CA ALA A 783 14.28 -12.49 11.75
C ALA A 783 15.36 -11.60 12.41
N ASP A 784 14.99 -10.57 13.15
CA ASP A 784 15.94 -9.68 13.83
C ASP A 784 16.62 -10.36 15.03
N ARG A 785 16.12 -11.52 15.50
CA ARG A 785 16.76 -12.38 16.50
C ARG A 785 18.07 -12.99 15.98
N TYR A 786 18.18 -13.15 14.66
CA TYR A 786 19.28 -13.84 14.01
C TYR A 786 20.02 -12.91 13.03
N PRO A 787 20.87 -11.99 13.55
CA PRO A 787 21.56 -11.01 12.73
C PRO A 787 22.51 -11.62 11.70
N GLN A 788 22.95 -12.89 11.91
CA GLN A 788 23.82 -13.63 11.00
C GLN A 788 23.14 -14.00 9.66
N SER A 789 21.80 -14.04 9.61
CA SER A 789 21.04 -14.41 8.41
C SER A 789 20.19 -13.27 7.85
N SER A 790 19.92 -12.26 8.64
CA SER A 790 19.07 -11.15 8.23
C SER A 790 19.69 -10.29 7.14
N TRP A 791 19.37 -10.55 5.89
CA TRP A 791 19.72 -9.73 4.74
C TRP A 791 18.62 -8.69 4.47
N ARG A 792 18.77 -7.49 5.02
CA ARG A 792 17.72 -6.45 5.00
C ARG A 792 17.25 -5.99 3.62
N ASN A 793 18.08 -6.11 2.60
CA ASN A 793 17.69 -5.69 1.25
C ASN A 793 16.68 -6.64 0.59
N LEU A 794 16.53 -7.83 1.15
CA LEU A 794 15.62 -8.86 0.67
C LEU A 794 14.52 -9.19 1.69
N ASP A 795 14.36 -8.35 2.71
CA ASP A 795 13.40 -8.56 3.79
C ASP A 795 11.96 -8.59 3.28
N LEU A 796 11.17 -9.38 3.95
CA LEU A 796 9.72 -9.36 3.87
C LEU A 796 9.21 -8.18 4.68
N TYR A 797 9.08 -7.00 4.06
CA TYR A 797 8.69 -5.79 4.78
C TYR A 797 7.20 -5.69 5.04
N THR A 798 6.41 -6.20 4.12
CA THR A 798 4.97 -6.01 4.13
C THR A 798 4.28 -7.29 4.54
N SER A 799 3.28 -7.15 5.40
CA SER A 799 2.38 -8.24 5.78
C SER A 799 0.96 -7.89 5.35
N LEU A 800 0.29 -8.87 4.73
CA LEU A 800 -1.10 -8.74 4.28
C LEU A 800 -2.11 -9.23 5.32
N LEU A 801 -1.64 -9.94 6.33
CA LEU A 801 -2.43 -10.29 7.50
C LEU A 801 -2.02 -9.41 8.68
N ALA A 802 -2.87 -9.32 9.67
CA ALA A 802 -2.63 -8.63 10.93
C ALA A 802 -2.85 -9.58 12.12
N PRO A 803 -2.21 -9.34 13.27
CA PRO A 803 -2.54 -10.09 14.48
C PRO A 803 -3.92 -9.66 15.00
N GLY A 804 -4.88 -10.54 14.91
CA GLY A 804 -6.20 -10.35 15.51
C GLY A 804 -6.24 -10.90 16.95
N PRO A 805 -7.35 -10.66 17.69
CA PRO A 805 -7.48 -11.12 19.07
C PRO A 805 -7.44 -12.64 19.22
N ASP A 806 -7.96 -13.37 18.24
CA ASP A 806 -8.05 -14.83 18.27
C ASP A 806 -7.09 -15.52 17.29
N GLY A 807 -6.29 -14.78 16.56
CA GLY A 807 -5.36 -15.27 15.53
C GLY A 807 -5.26 -14.34 14.33
N PRO A 808 -4.48 -14.73 13.31
CA PRO A 808 -4.29 -13.95 12.09
C PRO A 808 -5.59 -13.56 11.39
N VAL A 809 -5.74 -12.28 11.03
CA VAL A 809 -6.89 -11.73 10.30
C VAL A 809 -6.43 -11.06 9.01
N ALA A 810 -7.33 -10.97 8.04
CA ALA A 810 -7.07 -10.22 6.81
C ALA A 810 -6.95 -8.72 7.09
N THR A 811 -6.24 -8.00 6.21
CA THR A 811 -6.22 -6.54 6.18
C THR A 811 -6.97 -6.01 4.95
N ALA A 812 -7.25 -4.70 4.92
CA ALA A 812 -7.76 -4.05 3.71
C ALA A 812 -6.86 -4.32 2.50
N ARG A 813 -5.52 -4.33 2.69
CA ARG A 813 -4.53 -4.65 1.64
C ARG A 813 -4.69 -6.06 1.08
N PHE A 814 -4.98 -7.03 1.94
CA PHE A 814 -5.27 -8.41 1.52
C PHE A 814 -6.51 -8.46 0.62
N GLU A 815 -7.59 -7.78 1.03
CA GLU A 815 -8.83 -7.72 0.26
C GLU A 815 -8.61 -7.08 -1.12
N PHE A 816 -7.85 -5.97 -1.16
CA PHE A 816 -7.52 -5.31 -2.43
C PHE A 816 -6.71 -6.21 -3.35
N LEU A 817 -5.72 -6.93 -2.83
CA LEU A 817 -4.93 -7.86 -3.62
C LEU A 817 -5.80 -9.02 -4.13
N ARG A 818 -6.68 -9.60 -3.29
CA ARG A 818 -7.58 -10.68 -3.69
C ARG A 818 -8.48 -10.24 -4.84
N GLU A 819 -9.15 -9.09 -4.70
CA GLU A 819 -10.01 -8.57 -5.76
C GLU A 819 -9.22 -8.16 -7.02
N GLY A 820 -8.00 -7.66 -6.86
CA GLY A 820 -7.10 -7.37 -7.97
C GLY A 820 -6.67 -8.62 -8.75
N VAL A 821 -6.47 -9.75 -8.05
CA VAL A 821 -6.21 -11.06 -8.68
C VAL A 821 -7.45 -11.53 -9.45
N GLN A 822 -8.63 -11.38 -8.88
CA GLN A 822 -9.88 -11.74 -9.56
C GLN A 822 -10.11 -10.92 -10.85
N GLU A 823 -9.80 -9.63 -10.83
CA GLU A 823 -9.79 -8.79 -12.05
C GLU A 823 -8.72 -9.23 -13.05
N CYS A 824 -7.54 -9.62 -12.56
CA CYS A 824 -6.45 -10.12 -13.40
C CYS A 824 -6.83 -11.42 -14.12
N GLU A 825 -7.56 -12.34 -13.47
CA GLU A 825 -8.08 -13.55 -14.10
C GLU A 825 -9.07 -13.23 -15.22
N ALA A 826 -9.97 -12.26 -15.03
CA ALA A 826 -10.88 -11.80 -16.08
C ALA A 826 -10.11 -11.19 -17.26
N ARG A 827 -9.06 -10.41 -17.00
CA ARG A 827 -8.15 -9.91 -18.03
C ARG A 827 -7.49 -11.05 -18.78
N ILE A 828 -6.93 -12.04 -18.09
CA ILE A 828 -6.25 -13.18 -18.71
C ILE A 828 -7.21 -13.99 -19.59
N SER A 829 -8.45 -14.16 -19.16
CA SER A 829 -9.46 -14.87 -19.98
C SER A 829 -9.71 -14.17 -21.31
N ILE A 830 -9.81 -12.84 -21.30
CA ILE A 830 -9.94 -12.02 -22.51
C ILE A 830 -8.65 -12.09 -23.36
N GLU A 831 -7.47 -11.96 -22.75
CA GLU A 831 -6.17 -12.03 -23.46
C GLU A 831 -5.94 -13.38 -24.11
N ARG A 832 -6.39 -14.48 -23.49
CA ARG A 832 -6.35 -15.82 -24.12
C ARG A 832 -7.15 -15.84 -25.43
N ALA A 833 -8.35 -15.29 -25.40
CA ALA A 833 -9.20 -15.22 -26.60
C ALA A 833 -8.62 -14.30 -27.70
N LEU A 834 -7.94 -13.22 -27.31
CA LEU A 834 -7.32 -12.28 -28.28
C LEU A 834 -5.99 -12.78 -28.88
N THR A 835 -5.32 -13.72 -28.22
CA THR A 835 -3.96 -14.16 -28.60
C THR A 835 -3.90 -15.59 -29.16
N ASP A 836 -5.02 -16.24 -29.29
CA ASP A 836 -5.22 -17.48 -30.00
C ASP A 836 -5.99 -17.16 -31.28
N ASP A 837 -5.46 -17.50 -32.45
CA ASP A 837 -6.01 -17.09 -33.75
C ASP A 837 -7.42 -17.69 -33.99
N ALA A 838 -7.64 -18.94 -33.56
CA ALA A 838 -8.95 -19.59 -33.71
C ALA A 838 -10.00 -18.96 -32.81
N LEU A 839 -9.67 -18.74 -31.54
CA LEU A 839 -10.55 -18.09 -30.56
C LEU A 839 -10.85 -16.64 -30.98
N LYS A 840 -9.85 -15.90 -31.46
CA LYS A 840 -10.02 -14.53 -31.94
C LYS A 840 -10.95 -14.44 -33.14
N ALA A 841 -10.82 -15.37 -34.10
CA ALA A 841 -11.75 -15.47 -35.20
C ALA A 841 -13.20 -15.71 -34.74
N GLY A 842 -13.37 -16.55 -33.70
CA GLY A 842 -14.67 -16.80 -33.06
C GLY A 842 -15.28 -15.58 -32.38
N LEU A 843 -14.47 -14.62 -31.90
CA LEU A 843 -14.98 -13.39 -31.30
C LEU A 843 -15.60 -12.43 -32.32
N GLY A 844 -15.03 -12.36 -33.51
CA GLY A 844 -15.30 -11.32 -34.50
C GLY A 844 -14.58 -9.98 -34.17
N ASP A 845 -14.44 -9.13 -35.18
CA ASP A 845 -13.60 -7.92 -35.11
C ASP A 845 -14.10 -6.89 -34.07
N ASP A 846 -15.43 -6.70 -33.96
CA ASP A 846 -16.02 -5.71 -33.05
C ASP A 846 -15.72 -6.05 -31.57
N LEU A 847 -16.03 -7.29 -31.17
CA LEU A 847 -15.79 -7.72 -29.80
C LEU A 847 -14.28 -7.73 -29.48
N ALA A 848 -13.44 -8.21 -30.40
CA ALA A 848 -12.00 -8.21 -30.21
C ALA A 848 -11.45 -6.78 -30.05
N LYS A 849 -11.95 -5.83 -30.84
CA LYS A 849 -11.58 -4.40 -30.72
C LYS A 849 -12.00 -3.82 -29.36
N ARG A 850 -13.24 -4.00 -28.95
CA ARG A 850 -13.76 -3.50 -27.65
C ARG A 850 -12.95 -4.10 -26.48
N CYS A 851 -12.61 -5.38 -26.56
CA CYS A 851 -11.75 -6.03 -25.57
C CYS A 851 -10.38 -5.35 -25.47
N GLN A 852 -9.71 -5.14 -26.63
CA GLN A 852 -8.40 -4.50 -26.63
C GLN A 852 -8.45 -3.07 -26.10
N GLU A 853 -9.47 -2.30 -26.43
CA GLU A 853 -9.68 -0.93 -25.96
C GLU A 853 -9.78 -0.89 -24.42
N VAL A 854 -10.58 -1.78 -23.81
CA VAL A 854 -10.72 -1.83 -22.35
C VAL A 854 -9.42 -2.25 -21.67
N LEU A 855 -8.70 -3.23 -22.22
CA LEU A 855 -7.41 -3.66 -21.68
C LEU A 855 -6.38 -2.53 -21.74
N ASN A 856 -6.35 -1.75 -22.83
CA ASN A 856 -5.46 -0.60 -22.99
C ASN A 856 -5.83 0.54 -22.03
N GLU A 857 -7.12 0.85 -21.90
CA GLU A 857 -7.61 1.84 -20.93
C GLU A 857 -7.20 1.47 -19.51
N ARG A 858 -7.41 0.23 -19.11
CA ARG A 858 -7.02 -0.24 -17.76
C ARG A 858 -5.54 -0.07 -17.52
N ALA A 859 -4.68 -0.48 -18.45
CA ALA A 859 -3.24 -0.33 -18.35
C ALA A 859 -2.84 1.15 -18.16
N LEU A 860 -3.46 2.05 -18.92
CA LEU A 860 -3.22 3.50 -18.84
C LEU A 860 -3.61 4.06 -17.45
N TYR A 861 -4.77 3.68 -16.93
CA TYR A 861 -5.27 4.14 -15.63
C TYR A 861 -4.38 3.68 -14.46
N TRP A 862 -3.85 2.46 -14.51
CA TRP A 862 -2.93 2.01 -13.44
C TRP A 862 -1.58 2.71 -13.50
N TRP A 863 -1.06 2.91 -14.69
CA TRP A 863 0.16 3.67 -14.85
C TRP A 863 0.00 5.10 -14.38
N THR A 864 -1.15 5.71 -14.64
CA THR A 864 -1.46 7.04 -14.14
C THR A 864 -1.60 7.05 -12.61
N ALA A 865 -2.20 6.03 -12.01
CA ALA A 865 -2.22 5.87 -10.56
C ALA A 865 -0.80 5.79 -9.97
N GLN A 866 0.15 5.26 -10.73
CA GLN A 866 1.54 5.09 -10.32
C GLN A 866 2.50 6.13 -10.91
N THR A 867 2.01 7.34 -11.20
CA THR A 867 2.82 8.43 -11.79
C THR A 867 4.09 8.76 -11.00
N ASN A 868 4.14 8.46 -9.72
CA ASN A 868 5.36 8.55 -8.93
C ASN A 868 6.51 7.71 -9.49
N LEU A 869 6.23 6.53 -10.02
CA LEU A 869 7.25 5.65 -10.60
C LEU A 869 7.71 6.14 -11.97
N GLN A 870 6.78 6.66 -12.75
CA GLN A 870 7.07 7.36 -13.99
C GLN A 870 7.98 8.56 -13.75
N LEU A 871 7.70 9.28 -12.67
CA LEU A 871 8.44 10.49 -12.30
C LEU A 871 9.82 10.19 -11.72
N THR A 872 10.00 9.08 -11.00
CA THR A 872 11.31 8.70 -10.45
C THR A 872 12.27 8.12 -11.48
N GLY A 873 11.77 7.68 -12.63
CA GLY A 873 12.59 7.15 -13.72
C GLY A 873 13.07 8.25 -14.67
N PRO A 874 12.25 8.64 -15.65
CA PRO A 874 12.74 9.45 -16.78
C PRO A 874 12.70 10.96 -16.57
N ILE A 875 11.90 11.49 -15.65
CA ILE A 875 11.72 12.92 -15.46
C ILE A 875 12.52 13.46 -14.28
N TYR A 876 12.64 12.69 -13.21
CA TYR A 876 13.43 13.09 -12.05
C TYR A 876 14.88 12.63 -12.17
N LYS A 877 15.78 13.59 -11.98
CA LYS A 877 17.23 13.35 -11.92
C LYS A 877 17.62 12.40 -10.79
N TYR A 878 16.82 12.33 -9.73
CA TYR A 878 17.11 11.55 -8.54
C TYR A 878 15.95 10.62 -8.19
N ALA A 879 16.11 9.36 -8.51
CA ALA A 879 15.25 8.27 -8.04
C ALA A 879 15.13 8.18 -6.50
N THR A 880 15.85 9.00 -5.78
CA THR A 880 15.84 9.08 -4.31
C THR A 880 14.57 9.71 -3.74
N THR A 881 13.78 10.39 -4.57
CA THR A 881 12.46 10.87 -4.19
C THR A 881 11.46 9.74 -4.03
N TRP A 882 11.80 8.53 -4.46
CA TRP A 882 10.94 7.36 -4.27
C TRP A 882 10.65 6.99 -2.81
N ARG A 883 11.45 7.44 -1.87
CA ARG A 883 11.14 7.31 -0.44
C ARG A 883 10.07 8.28 0.04
N THR A 884 9.82 9.34 -0.69
CA THR A 884 9.25 10.53 -0.08
C THR A 884 7.94 11.01 -0.68
N ARG A 885 7.64 10.71 -1.94
CA ARG A 885 6.44 11.24 -2.61
C ARG A 885 5.68 10.21 -3.41
N ALA A 886 6.21 9.02 -3.41
CA ALA A 886 5.75 7.96 -4.25
C ALA A 886 4.30 7.55 -3.95
N GLY A 887 3.87 7.66 -2.69
CA GLY A 887 2.62 7.08 -2.24
C GLY A 887 1.36 7.78 -2.72
N VAL A 888 1.44 9.07 -3.01
CA VAL A 888 0.24 9.87 -3.27
C VAL A 888 0.12 10.37 -4.71
N ALA A 889 1.06 10.01 -5.60
CA ALA A 889 1.14 10.66 -6.91
C ALA A 889 -0.18 10.61 -7.69
N GLY A 890 -0.59 9.47 -8.19
CA GLY A 890 -1.84 9.34 -8.94
C GLY A 890 -2.93 8.54 -8.22
N HIS A 891 -2.66 8.00 -7.02
CA HIS A 891 -3.57 7.09 -6.34
C HIS A 891 -4.88 7.76 -5.93
N TYR A 892 -4.83 8.98 -5.43
CA TYR A 892 -6.04 9.72 -5.08
C TYR A 892 -6.88 10.07 -6.31
N TRP A 893 -6.25 10.41 -7.45
CA TRP A 893 -6.97 10.54 -8.70
C TRP A 893 -7.67 9.23 -9.07
N PHE A 894 -6.98 8.09 -8.93
CA PHE A 894 -7.53 6.78 -9.30
C PHE A 894 -8.81 6.44 -8.52
N ILE A 895 -8.85 6.71 -7.21
CA ILE A 895 -10.03 6.48 -6.38
C ILE A 895 -11.24 7.26 -6.95
N GLY A 896 -11.05 8.56 -7.27
CA GLY A 896 -12.11 9.41 -7.84
C GLY A 896 -12.38 9.20 -9.35
N SER A 897 -11.71 8.24 -10.01
CA SER A 897 -11.76 8.08 -11.48
C SER A 897 -12.84 7.11 -11.99
N GLY A 898 -13.70 6.59 -11.11
CA GLY A 898 -14.73 5.61 -11.49
C GLY A 898 -14.18 4.21 -11.77
N TRP A 899 -13.25 3.73 -10.95
CA TRP A 899 -12.61 2.43 -11.06
C TRP A 899 -13.60 1.26 -11.06
N GLN A 900 -14.69 1.32 -10.28
CA GLN A 900 -15.73 0.28 -10.24
C GLN A 900 -16.44 0.13 -11.60
N ARG A 901 -16.67 1.23 -12.34
CA ARG A 901 -17.23 1.14 -13.71
C ARG A 901 -16.29 0.39 -14.66
N ARG A 902 -14.96 0.57 -14.50
CA ARG A 902 -13.96 -0.17 -15.30
C ARG A 902 -13.92 -1.65 -14.92
N SER A 903 -14.08 -1.99 -13.65
CA SER A 903 -14.23 -3.39 -13.20
C SER A 903 -15.49 -4.02 -13.79
N ARG A 904 -16.63 -3.31 -13.78
CA ARG A 904 -17.88 -3.74 -14.41
C ARG A 904 -17.70 -3.99 -15.92
N ARG A 905 -17.04 -3.09 -16.63
CA ARG A 905 -16.74 -3.27 -18.07
C ARG A 905 -15.87 -4.48 -18.34
N LEU A 906 -14.82 -4.68 -17.54
CA LEU A 906 -13.92 -5.84 -17.66
C LEU A 906 -14.69 -7.15 -17.53
N TYR A 907 -15.45 -7.31 -16.44
CA TYR A 907 -16.24 -8.52 -16.20
C TYR A 907 -17.37 -8.72 -17.24
N GLY A 908 -17.98 -7.63 -17.70
CA GLY A 908 -18.95 -7.67 -18.79
C GLY A 908 -18.35 -8.21 -20.07
N LEU A 909 -17.17 -7.74 -20.47
CA LEU A 909 -16.48 -8.25 -21.65
C LEU A 909 -15.99 -9.69 -21.47
N ALA A 910 -15.50 -10.08 -20.29
CA ALA A 910 -15.18 -11.48 -20.02
C ALA A 910 -16.41 -12.40 -20.20
N SER A 911 -17.59 -11.93 -19.78
CA SER A 911 -18.87 -12.62 -20.02
C SER A 911 -19.20 -12.72 -21.52
N GLU A 912 -19.10 -11.61 -22.27
CA GLU A 912 -19.38 -11.60 -23.70
C GLU A 912 -18.45 -12.54 -24.47
N VAL A 913 -17.15 -12.51 -24.14
CA VAL A 913 -16.14 -13.42 -24.71
C VAL A 913 -16.51 -14.87 -24.44
N ALA A 914 -16.79 -15.22 -23.17
CA ALA A 914 -17.15 -16.58 -22.81
C ALA A 914 -18.41 -17.08 -23.55
N LYS A 915 -19.45 -16.23 -23.66
CA LYS A 915 -20.68 -16.54 -24.38
C LYS A 915 -20.48 -16.70 -25.90
N GLN A 916 -19.65 -15.88 -26.50
CA GLN A 916 -19.36 -15.92 -27.92
C GLN A 916 -18.58 -17.19 -28.27
N LEU A 917 -17.57 -17.54 -27.49
CA LEU A 917 -16.76 -18.74 -27.67
C LEU A 917 -17.56 -20.04 -27.41
N ALA A 918 -18.59 -19.99 -26.56
CA ALA A 918 -19.47 -21.13 -26.34
C ALA A 918 -20.43 -21.41 -27.52
N LYS A 919 -20.58 -20.45 -28.46
CA LYS A 919 -21.42 -20.58 -29.67
C LYS A 919 -20.63 -21.02 -30.91
N SER A 920 -19.30 -20.74 -30.90
CA SER A 920 -18.36 -21.14 -31.95
C SER A 920 -17.74 -22.50 -31.67
#